data_657d807ca3827d87d9e5dc0ca7fc47d0
#
_entry.id   657d807ca3827d87d9e5dc0ca7fc47d0
#
_cell.length_a   1.000
_cell.length_b   1.000
_cell.length_c   1.000
_cell.angle_alpha   90.00
_cell.angle_beta   90.00
_cell.angle_gamma   90.00
#
_symmetry.space_group_name_H-M   'P 1'
#
loop_
_entity.id
_entity.type
_entity.pdbx_description
1 polymer ?
#
loop_
_entity_poly.entity_id
_entity_poly.type
_entity_poly.pdbx_seq_one_letter_code
_entity_poly.pdbx_strand_id
1 'polypeptide(L)'
;MRKIIFLIICSFTATTIFGQRTFTNPLLPSGADPWVTYHDGYYYYTNTTAKNLTLWKTKNMGDLKDAEKKVVWNPPQKGPYSKEIWAPEIHFLQGKWYAYFAADSGSNFTHRIYVLENASQDPLQGTWSMKGELNLPENKWAIDASVFENKGKMYVIWSGWKGNVNGEQDIFIAQLKNPWTAEGKRTLISAPTFKWETNGDLHNPNDVKHVNVNEGPEILKHGDKIFLIYSASGCWTDYYALGMLTTSVDADLIKASSWIKCDHPVFKQSPENHVYATGHNSFFKSPDGKEDYILYHANDAPGEGCGWHRSPRAQKFTWNEDGSPNFGEPVPAGVELALPSGTEVSEIRKNPVLNTNFPDPTVININGSYYAYATNSMHDGKMINIQMATSDDLFNWTYEGDALPQKPIWASNTQRFWAPDVLYDSSISEYVMFYSAQNNDTSLNMCIGVAFSKNPGGPFHDSGKPILEGKDFKNIDPMAMIDPQTGKRLLYWGSEFAPIKVRELNDDWKSFKEGSTATSIMFPGVEKDYTKLVEGAWVDYHDGKYYLYYSGDNCCGDNSNYAVMIARAHNAFGPFERLGEANGSGSSVILQKDSTWTAPGHNSIFKDNNGNSWIAYHAIWKNEAEVEKAKHENKYVRRVMCIEPVIYTNGWPIVEKKY
;
A
#
# COMPACT_ATOMS: atom_id res chain seq x y z
N MET A 1 -19.77 -49.87 46.62
CA MET A 1 -20.34 -49.00 45.60
C MET A 1 -19.41 -47.79 45.46
N ARG A 2 -18.52 -47.77 44.45
CA ARG A 2 -17.62 -46.64 44.14
C ARG A 2 -18.35 -45.72 43.17
N LYS A 3 -18.58 -44.46 43.55
CA LYS A 3 -19.10 -43.43 42.67
C LYS A 3 -17.94 -42.89 41.83
N ILE A 4 -18.03 -43.05 40.49
CA ILE A 4 -17.16 -42.43 39.54
C ILE A 4 -17.76 -41.08 39.19
N ILE A 5 -17.02 -40.00 39.49
CA ILE A 5 -17.36 -38.64 39.09
C ILE A 5 -16.71 -38.39 37.76
N PHE A 6 -17.52 -38.22 36.69
CA PHE A 6 -17.05 -37.75 35.39
C PHE A 6 -16.90 -36.20 35.44
N LEU A 7 -15.66 -35.72 35.35
CA LEU A 7 -15.40 -34.31 35.15
C LEU A 7 -15.51 -34.02 33.62
N ILE A 8 -16.55 -33.30 33.25
CA ILE A 8 -16.68 -32.78 31.88
C ILE A 8 -15.84 -31.50 31.83
N ILE A 9 -14.66 -31.59 31.14
CA ILE A 9 -13.86 -30.44 30.80
C ILE A 9 -14.49 -29.80 29.56
N CYS A 10 -15.24 -28.71 29.75
CA CYS A 10 -15.65 -27.85 28.65
C CYS A 10 -14.45 -27.03 28.20
N SER A 11 -13.84 -27.42 27.08
CA SER A 11 -12.84 -26.60 26.37
C SER A 11 -13.59 -25.43 25.71
N PHE A 12 -13.55 -24.28 26.33
CA PHE A 12 -13.90 -23.02 25.65
C PHE A 12 -12.80 -22.71 24.64
N THR A 13 -13.01 -23.03 23.38
CA THR A 13 -12.25 -22.45 22.30
C THR A 13 -12.72 -21.00 22.17
N ALA A 14 -11.94 -20.06 22.69
CA ALA A 14 -12.11 -18.65 22.38
C ALA A 14 -11.82 -18.46 20.90
N THR A 15 -12.87 -18.44 20.06
CA THR A 15 -12.77 -17.91 18.71
C THR A 15 -12.54 -16.40 18.86
N THR A 16 -11.31 -15.96 18.65
CA THR A 16 -11.02 -14.55 18.41
C THR A 16 -11.78 -14.13 17.16
N ILE A 17 -12.84 -13.35 17.35
CA ILE A 17 -13.53 -12.66 16.27
C ILE A 17 -12.55 -11.57 15.82
N PHE A 18 -11.71 -11.89 14.82
CA PHE A 18 -11.03 -10.85 14.05
C PHE A 18 -12.13 -10.04 13.38
N GLY A 19 -12.20 -8.74 13.65
CA GLY A 19 -13.11 -7.84 12.96
C GLY A 19 -12.88 -7.99 11.45
N GLN A 20 -13.93 -8.42 10.72
CA GLN A 20 -13.89 -8.57 9.28
C GLN A 20 -13.59 -7.19 8.69
N ARG A 21 -12.48 -7.05 7.96
CA ARG A 21 -12.12 -5.79 7.33
C ARG A 21 -13.09 -5.49 6.20
N THR A 22 -13.36 -4.21 6.02
CA THR A 22 -14.39 -3.70 5.14
C THR A 22 -13.83 -2.65 4.19
N PHE A 23 -14.53 -2.43 3.09
CA PHE A 23 -14.37 -1.29 2.20
C PHE A 23 -15.72 -0.62 2.00
N THR A 24 -15.75 0.58 1.44
CA THR A 24 -16.98 1.31 1.13
C THR A 24 -17.01 1.76 -0.32
N ASN A 25 -18.20 1.80 -0.90
CA ASN A 25 -18.43 2.50 -2.17
C ASN A 25 -18.64 4.01 -1.92
N PRO A 26 -18.27 4.89 -2.88
CA PRO A 26 -17.55 4.56 -4.11
C PRO A 26 -16.05 4.28 -3.88
N LEU A 27 -15.45 3.47 -4.76
CA LEU A 27 -14.03 3.12 -4.71
C LEU A 27 -13.12 4.32 -5.04
N LEU A 28 -13.59 5.22 -5.92
CA LEU A 28 -12.98 6.51 -6.26
C LEU A 28 -14.08 7.58 -6.32
N PRO A 29 -13.75 8.85 -6.07
CA PRO A 29 -14.74 9.94 -6.14
C PRO A 29 -15.35 10.12 -7.53
N SER A 30 -14.64 9.72 -8.59
CA SER A 30 -15.06 9.76 -9.98
C SER A 30 -14.33 8.69 -10.77
N GLY A 31 -14.97 8.10 -11.77
CA GLY A 31 -14.40 7.05 -12.62
C GLY A 31 -15.49 6.37 -13.44
N ALA A 32 -15.88 7.00 -14.55
CA ALA A 32 -16.83 6.44 -15.49
C ALA A 32 -16.25 5.25 -16.24
N ASP A 33 -17.10 4.33 -16.65
CA ASP A 33 -16.75 3.18 -17.49
C ASP A 33 -15.59 2.36 -16.86
N PRO A 34 -15.78 1.88 -15.61
CA PRO A 34 -14.72 1.23 -14.84
C PRO A 34 -14.44 -0.17 -15.38
N TRP A 35 -13.19 -0.48 -15.59
CA TRP A 35 -12.77 -1.81 -16.01
C TRP A 35 -11.62 -2.35 -15.15
N VAL A 36 -11.60 -3.67 -14.90
CA VAL A 36 -10.62 -4.32 -14.06
C VAL A 36 -10.23 -5.69 -14.60
N THR A 37 -8.96 -6.03 -14.49
CA THR A 37 -8.44 -7.39 -14.70
C THR A 37 -7.51 -7.80 -13.56
N TYR A 38 -7.44 -9.12 -13.29
CA TYR A 38 -6.53 -9.70 -12.32
C TYR A 38 -5.44 -10.48 -13.04
N HIS A 39 -4.18 -10.12 -12.80
CA HIS A 39 -3.03 -10.78 -13.41
C HIS A 39 -1.84 -10.74 -12.45
N ASP A 40 -1.15 -11.88 -12.29
CA ASP A 40 0.09 -12.01 -11.51
C ASP A 40 -0.03 -11.48 -10.05
N GLY A 41 -1.17 -11.75 -9.40
CA GLY A 41 -1.40 -11.35 -8.00
C GLY A 41 -1.84 -9.90 -7.80
N TYR A 42 -2.10 -9.16 -8.90
CA TYR A 42 -2.55 -7.77 -8.86
C TYR A 42 -3.82 -7.55 -9.66
N TYR A 43 -4.66 -6.64 -9.18
CA TYR A 43 -5.72 -6.02 -9.95
C TYR A 43 -5.17 -4.82 -10.69
N TYR A 44 -5.47 -4.73 -11.97
CA TYR A 44 -5.22 -3.57 -12.81
C TYR A 44 -6.55 -2.94 -13.17
N TYR A 45 -6.74 -1.70 -12.76
CA TYR A 45 -7.97 -0.94 -12.96
C TYR A 45 -7.73 0.20 -13.94
N THR A 46 -8.75 0.54 -14.72
CA THR A 46 -8.79 1.71 -15.59
C THR A 46 -10.21 2.25 -15.68
N ASN A 47 -10.35 3.48 -16.16
CA ASN A 47 -11.64 4.14 -16.39
C ASN A 47 -11.50 5.25 -17.43
N THR A 48 -12.61 5.76 -17.94
CA THR A 48 -12.64 6.92 -18.83
C THR A 48 -12.06 8.14 -18.14
N THR A 49 -10.98 8.71 -18.71
CA THR A 49 -10.40 9.99 -18.32
C THR A 49 -10.70 11.10 -19.33
N ALA A 50 -11.19 10.75 -20.51
CA ALA A 50 -11.34 11.58 -21.71
C ALA A 50 -10.01 12.20 -22.24
N LYS A 51 -8.88 11.98 -21.57
CA LYS A 51 -7.60 12.66 -21.82
C LYS A 51 -6.45 11.72 -22.15
N ASN A 52 -6.39 10.55 -21.51
CA ASN A 52 -5.26 9.64 -21.59
C ASN A 52 -5.64 8.24 -21.11
N LEU A 53 -4.72 7.28 -21.26
CA LEU A 53 -4.84 6.00 -20.60
C LEU A 53 -4.11 6.06 -19.25
N THR A 54 -4.86 5.90 -18.18
CA THR A 54 -4.36 5.83 -16.80
C THR A 54 -4.67 4.46 -16.23
N LEU A 55 -3.69 3.84 -15.57
CA LEU A 55 -3.85 2.56 -14.89
C LEU A 55 -3.61 2.72 -13.39
N TRP A 56 -4.33 1.93 -12.61
CA TRP A 56 -4.12 1.71 -11.18
C TRP A 56 -3.72 0.25 -10.97
N LYS A 57 -2.81 -0.01 -10.05
CA LYS A 57 -2.36 -1.35 -9.66
C LYS A 57 -2.52 -1.53 -8.17
N THR A 58 -3.24 -2.56 -7.76
CA THR A 58 -3.47 -2.88 -6.34
C THR A 58 -3.60 -4.38 -6.12
N LYS A 59 -3.30 -4.86 -4.92
CA LYS A 59 -3.63 -6.22 -4.48
C LYS A 59 -5.05 -6.34 -3.92
N ASN A 60 -5.71 -5.20 -3.66
CA ASN A 60 -7.03 -5.15 -3.05
C ASN A 60 -7.89 -4.05 -3.70
N MET A 61 -8.99 -4.43 -4.32
CA MET A 61 -9.91 -3.47 -4.96
C MET A 61 -10.58 -2.52 -3.95
N GLY A 62 -10.72 -2.91 -2.69
CA GLY A 62 -11.22 -2.02 -1.63
C GLY A 62 -10.30 -0.84 -1.32
N ASP A 63 -9.02 -0.94 -1.65
CA ASP A 63 -7.99 0.10 -1.43
C ASP A 63 -7.64 0.85 -2.74
N LEU A 64 -8.51 0.84 -3.73
CA LEU A 64 -8.25 1.43 -5.05
C LEU A 64 -7.84 2.91 -4.99
N LYS A 65 -8.35 3.67 -4.03
CA LYS A 65 -7.98 5.08 -3.79
C LYS A 65 -6.50 5.27 -3.45
N ASP A 66 -5.87 4.26 -2.83
CA ASP A 66 -4.48 4.26 -2.37
C ASP A 66 -3.56 3.45 -3.31
N ALA A 67 -4.10 2.94 -4.44
CA ALA A 67 -3.39 2.14 -5.42
C ALA A 67 -2.30 2.93 -6.15
N GLU A 68 -1.24 2.23 -6.58
CA GLU A 68 -0.25 2.80 -7.50
C GLU A 68 -0.97 3.26 -8.78
N LYS A 69 -0.84 4.56 -9.11
CA LYS A 69 -1.53 5.19 -10.25
C LYS A 69 -0.52 5.76 -11.22
N LYS A 70 -0.70 5.46 -12.51
CA LYS A 70 0.20 5.98 -13.56
C LYS A 70 -0.56 6.30 -14.85
N VAL A 71 -0.25 7.46 -15.45
CA VAL A 71 -0.59 7.74 -16.84
C VAL A 71 0.40 6.97 -17.71
N VAL A 72 -0.06 5.95 -18.41
CA VAL A 72 0.78 5.03 -19.18
C VAL A 72 0.84 5.41 -20.65
N TRP A 73 -0.13 6.19 -21.16
CA TRP A 73 -0.14 6.68 -22.53
C TRP A 73 -0.91 8.00 -22.65
N ASN A 74 -0.43 8.90 -23.49
CA ASN A 74 -1.09 10.15 -23.86
C ASN A 74 -1.37 10.19 -25.35
N PRO A 75 -2.55 10.66 -25.80
CA PRO A 75 -2.86 10.83 -27.20
C PRO A 75 -2.02 11.96 -27.84
N PRO A 76 -1.84 11.96 -29.17
CA PRO A 76 -1.22 13.07 -29.87
C PRO A 76 -2.13 14.32 -29.79
N GLN A 77 -1.56 15.50 -29.95
CA GLN A 77 -2.33 16.74 -29.92
C GLN A 77 -3.38 16.86 -31.01
N LYS A 78 -3.15 16.24 -32.17
CA LYS A 78 -4.04 16.22 -33.33
C LYS A 78 -4.03 14.84 -33.98
N GLY A 79 -5.11 14.49 -34.65
CA GLY A 79 -5.26 13.23 -35.36
C GLY A 79 -6.55 12.48 -35.00
N PRO A 80 -6.77 11.32 -35.59
CA PRO A 80 -8.06 10.60 -35.46
C PRO A 80 -8.35 10.04 -34.06
N TYR A 81 -7.35 9.96 -33.17
CA TYR A 81 -7.46 9.48 -31.79
C TYR A 81 -6.89 10.48 -30.78
N SER A 82 -7.07 11.77 -31.06
CA SER A 82 -6.48 12.84 -30.23
C SER A 82 -7.40 13.37 -29.15
N LYS A 83 -8.66 12.97 -29.13
CA LYS A 83 -9.69 13.48 -28.24
C LYS A 83 -10.59 12.33 -27.73
N GLU A 84 -11.32 12.62 -26.68
CA GLU A 84 -12.38 11.78 -26.13
C GLU A 84 -11.95 10.32 -25.97
N ILE A 85 -10.94 10.09 -25.10
CA ILE A 85 -10.44 8.76 -24.79
C ILE A 85 -11.42 8.10 -23.82
N TRP A 86 -12.25 7.19 -24.32
CA TRP A 86 -13.34 6.57 -23.57
C TRP A 86 -13.19 5.07 -23.39
N ALA A 87 -13.79 4.55 -22.31
CA ALA A 87 -13.96 3.14 -21.98
C ALA A 87 -12.72 2.28 -22.29
N PRO A 88 -11.55 2.59 -21.70
CA PRO A 88 -10.37 1.77 -21.91
C PRO A 88 -10.49 0.43 -21.20
N GLU A 89 -10.17 -0.65 -21.90
CA GLU A 89 -9.99 -2.00 -21.34
C GLU A 89 -8.56 -2.51 -21.62
N ILE A 90 -7.94 -3.20 -20.68
CA ILE A 90 -6.62 -3.82 -20.89
C ILE A 90 -6.70 -5.34 -20.75
N HIS A 91 -6.22 -6.06 -21.73
CA HIS A 91 -6.26 -7.52 -21.80
C HIS A 91 -4.85 -8.09 -21.99
N PHE A 92 -4.50 -9.14 -21.22
CA PHE A 92 -3.27 -9.89 -21.43
C PHE A 92 -3.52 -11.03 -22.40
N LEU A 93 -3.09 -10.88 -23.66
CA LEU A 93 -3.34 -11.81 -24.75
C LEU A 93 -2.02 -12.20 -25.41
N GLN A 94 -1.81 -13.50 -25.68
CA GLN A 94 -0.63 -14.00 -26.38
C GLN A 94 0.71 -13.50 -25.78
N GLY A 95 0.76 -13.35 -24.45
CA GLY A 95 1.97 -12.95 -23.71
C GLY A 95 2.27 -11.44 -23.71
N LYS A 96 1.31 -10.60 -24.12
CA LYS A 96 1.41 -9.14 -24.12
C LYS A 96 0.12 -8.48 -23.63
N TRP A 97 0.24 -7.24 -23.21
CA TRP A 97 -0.91 -6.40 -22.91
C TRP A 97 -1.41 -5.65 -24.15
N TYR A 98 -2.71 -5.61 -24.30
CA TYR A 98 -3.42 -4.82 -25.30
C TYR A 98 -4.44 -3.93 -24.60
N ALA A 99 -4.45 -2.63 -24.93
CA ALA A 99 -5.48 -1.70 -24.47
C ALA A 99 -6.39 -1.35 -25.65
N TYR A 100 -7.69 -1.51 -25.44
CA TYR A 100 -8.74 -1.12 -26.37
C TYR A 100 -9.45 0.09 -25.79
N PHE A 101 -9.67 1.11 -26.60
CA PHE A 101 -10.36 2.33 -26.16
C PHE A 101 -11.00 3.02 -27.37
N ALA A 102 -12.09 3.73 -27.13
CA ALA A 102 -12.68 4.59 -28.15
C ALA A 102 -12.01 5.97 -28.13
N ALA A 103 -11.84 6.56 -29.30
CA ALA A 103 -11.32 7.92 -29.42
C ALA A 103 -11.81 8.58 -30.70
N ASP A 104 -11.73 9.92 -30.75
CA ASP A 104 -12.10 10.71 -31.91
C ASP A 104 -11.12 11.83 -32.23
N SER A 105 -11.44 12.62 -33.24
CA SER A 105 -10.69 13.81 -33.68
C SER A 105 -11.24 15.13 -33.17
N GLY A 106 -12.21 15.08 -32.23
CA GLY A 106 -12.96 16.23 -31.71
C GLY A 106 -14.42 16.27 -32.24
N SER A 107 -14.92 15.18 -32.81
CA SER A 107 -16.31 15.04 -33.24
C SER A 107 -16.81 13.63 -32.98
N ASN A 108 -17.89 13.50 -32.25
CA ASN A 108 -18.50 12.19 -31.93
C ASN A 108 -18.70 11.29 -33.15
N PHE A 109 -18.99 11.83 -34.33
CA PHE A 109 -19.15 11.04 -35.57
C PHE A 109 -17.89 10.31 -36.02
N THR A 110 -16.71 10.71 -35.52
CA THR A 110 -15.44 10.13 -35.89
C THR A 110 -14.90 9.10 -34.88
N HIS A 111 -15.67 8.73 -33.89
CA HIS A 111 -15.26 7.70 -32.93
C HIS A 111 -14.97 6.38 -33.60
N ARG A 112 -13.83 5.81 -33.25
CA ARG A 112 -13.36 4.48 -33.61
C ARG A 112 -12.66 3.86 -32.41
N ILE A 113 -12.51 2.56 -32.44
CA ILE A 113 -11.77 1.81 -31.44
C ILE A 113 -10.30 1.74 -31.86
N TYR A 114 -9.40 2.05 -30.95
CA TYR A 114 -7.96 2.00 -31.15
C TYR A 114 -7.31 0.98 -30.25
N VAL A 115 -6.15 0.46 -30.64
CA VAL A 115 -5.43 -0.58 -29.91
C VAL A 115 -4.02 -0.14 -29.63
N LEU A 116 -3.61 -0.24 -28.35
CA LEU A 116 -2.23 -0.13 -27.90
C LEU A 116 -1.69 -1.51 -27.53
N GLU A 117 -0.39 -1.72 -27.68
CA GLU A 117 0.33 -2.94 -27.27
C GLU A 117 1.46 -2.58 -26.31
N ASN A 118 1.63 -3.37 -25.24
CA ASN A 118 2.77 -3.30 -24.33
C ASN A 118 3.32 -4.72 -24.08
N ALA A 119 4.61 -4.92 -24.30
CA ALA A 119 5.28 -6.21 -24.13
C ALA A 119 5.84 -6.46 -22.72
N SER A 120 5.72 -5.49 -21.81
CA SER A 120 6.14 -5.65 -20.41
C SER A 120 5.21 -6.62 -19.68
N GLN A 121 5.71 -7.36 -18.69
CA GLN A 121 4.86 -8.18 -17.82
C GLN A 121 3.95 -7.32 -16.94
N ASP A 122 4.44 -6.19 -16.46
CA ASP A 122 3.67 -5.21 -15.71
C ASP A 122 3.19 -4.09 -16.66
N PRO A 123 1.86 -3.88 -16.83
CA PRO A 123 1.33 -2.88 -17.75
C PRO A 123 1.59 -1.44 -17.32
N LEU A 124 1.97 -1.20 -16.05
CA LEU A 124 2.43 0.11 -15.59
C LEU A 124 3.87 0.39 -16.02
N GLN A 125 4.61 -0.63 -16.47
CA GLN A 125 5.97 -0.52 -16.97
C GLN A 125 6.03 -0.65 -18.50
N GLY A 126 7.21 -0.43 -19.07
CA GLY A 126 7.40 -0.53 -20.52
C GLY A 126 6.75 0.63 -21.29
N THR A 127 6.55 0.40 -22.58
CA THR A 127 5.99 1.39 -23.50
C THR A 127 4.74 0.86 -24.17
N TRP A 128 3.66 1.61 -24.11
CA TRP A 128 2.43 1.38 -24.86
C TRP A 128 2.55 1.95 -26.26
N SER A 129 2.56 1.09 -27.26
CA SER A 129 2.74 1.43 -28.67
C SER A 129 1.44 1.32 -29.42
N MET A 130 1.08 2.35 -30.22
CA MET A 130 -0.13 2.36 -31.04
C MET A 130 -0.04 1.31 -32.16
N LYS A 131 -1.02 0.41 -32.22
CA LYS A 131 -1.21 -0.55 -33.32
C LYS A 131 -2.08 0.03 -34.44
N GLY A 132 -2.85 1.05 -34.15
CA GLY A 132 -3.80 1.68 -35.03
C GLY A 132 -5.26 1.48 -34.62
N GLU A 133 -6.17 1.79 -35.53
CA GLU A 133 -7.58 1.49 -35.40
C GLU A 133 -7.79 -0.04 -35.37
N LEU A 134 -8.68 -0.53 -34.49
CA LEU A 134 -9.13 -1.91 -34.52
C LEU A 134 -9.79 -2.18 -35.86
N ASN A 135 -9.17 -3.05 -36.66
CA ASN A 135 -9.69 -3.36 -37.99
C ASN A 135 -10.95 -4.23 -37.89
N LEU A 136 -12.10 -3.58 -37.71
CA LEU A 136 -13.42 -4.18 -37.68
C LEU A 136 -13.91 -4.50 -39.13
N PRO A 137 -14.87 -5.44 -39.28
CA PRO A 137 -15.37 -5.82 -40.61
C PRO A 137 -16.01 -4.69 -41.43
N GLU A 138 -16.47 -3.64 -40.76
CA GLU A 138 -17.01 -2.43 -41.41
C GLU A 138 -16.45 -1.19 -40.66
N ASN A 139 -15.91 -0.23 -41.42
CA ASN A 139 -15.43 1.03 -40.84
C ASN A 139 -16.59 1.96 -40.51
N LYS A 140 -17.21 1.74 -39.36
CA LYS A 140 -18.34 2.54 -38.84
C LYS A 140 -17.99 3.07 -37.45
N TRP A 141 -18.84 3.95 -36.98
CA TRP A 141 -18.81 4.40 -35.59
C TRP A 141 -18.82 3.21 -34.63
N ALA A 142 -17.88 3.16 -33.70
CA ALA A 142 -17.72 2.06 -32.78
C ALA A 142 -17.03 2.55 -31.48
N ILE A 143 -17.55 2.06 -30.33
CA ILE A 143 -17.04 2.31 -28.99
C ILE A 143 -17.11 1.02 -28.15
N ASP A 144 -16.53 1.04 -26.93
CA ASP A 144 -16.72 0.03 -25.89
C ASP A 144 -16.36 -1.39 -26.36
N ALA A 145 -15.15 -1.57 -26.84
CA ALA A 145 -14.70 -2.90 -27.28
C ALA A 145 -14.20 -3.72 -26.10
N SER A 146 -14.82 -4.88 -25.88
CA SER A 146 -14.32 -5.92 -25.00
C SER A 146 -13.85 -7.14 -25.80
N VAL A 147 -12.74 -7.77 -25.36
CA VAL A 147 -12.13 -8.92 -26.03
C VAL A 147 -12.09 -10.13 -25.10
N PHE A 148 -12.52 -11.26 -25.62
CA PHE A 148 -12.50 -12.50 -24.87
C PHE A 148 -12.11 -13.71 -25.71
N GLU A 149 -11.66 -14.76 -25.05
CA GLU A 149 -11.34 -16.04 -25.68
C GLU A 149 -12.40 -17.09 -25.36
N ASN A 150 -12.76 -17.89 -26.34
CA ASN A 150 -13.58 -19.07 -26.14
C ASN A 150 -13.07 -20.21 -27.03
N LYS A 151 -12.74 -21.37 -26.42
CA LYS A 151 -12.25 -22.57 -27.13
C LYS A 151 -11.07 -22.30 -28.08
N GLY A 152 -10.11 -21.50 -27.63
CA GLY A 152 -8.90 -21.15 -28.38
C GLY A 152 -9.13 -20.14 -29.53
N LYS A 153 -10.33 -19.55 -29.63
CA LYS A 153 -10.63 -18.46 -30.56
C LYS A 153 -10.83 -17.17 -29.78
N MET A 154 -10.33 -16.08 -30.34
CA MET A 154 -10.57 -14.74 -29.82
C MET A 154 -11.78 -14.11 -30.49
N TYR A 155 -12.53 -13.33 -29.73
CA TYR A 155 -13.69 -12.57 -30.19
C TYR A 155 -13.61 -11.15 -29.66
N VAL A 156 -14.18 -10.23 -30.43
CA VAL A 156 -14.43 -8.85 -29.99
C VAL A 156 -15.94 -8.59 -30.03
N ILE A 157 -16.43 -7.96 -28.97
CA ILE A 157 -17.77 -7.40 -28.86
C ILE A 157 -17.63 -5.89 -28.71
N TRP A 158 -18.58 -5.13 -29.27
CA TRP A 158 -18.50 -3.66 -29.18
C TRP A 158 -19.88 -3.03 -29.39
N SER A 159 -20.03 -1.77 -28.96
CA SER A 159 -21.16 -0.94 -29.31
C SER A 159 -20.91 -0.20 -30.63
N GLY A 160 -21.89 -0.18 -31.52
CA GLY A 160 -21.75 0.47 -32.83
C GLY A 160 -23.08 0.92 -33.42
N TRP A 161 -23.03 1.89 -34.34
CA TRP A 161 -24.21 2.28 -35.08
C TRP A 161 -24.59 1.21 -36.11
N LYS A 162 -25.89 0.98 -36.23
CA LYS A 162 -26.46 0.11 -37.27
C LYS A 162 -26.10 0.62 -38.66
N GLY A 163 -26.23 1.92 -38.88
CA GLY A 163 -25.92 2.63 -40.11
C GLY A 163 -24.81 3.63 -39.96
N ASN A 164 -24.98 4.81 -40.56
CA ASN A 164 -24.04 5.93 -40.51
C ASN A 164 -24.67 7.16 -39.81
N VAL A 165 -25.78 6.97 -39.12
CA VAL A 165 -26.54 8.02 -38.45
C VAL A 165 -26.64 7.68 -36.97
N ASN A 166 -26.39 8.65 -36.11
CA ASN A 166 -26.65 8.55 -34.69
C ASN A 166 -28.14 8.40 -34.43
N GLY A 167 -28.55 7.51 -33.54
CA GLY A 167 -29.98 7.26 -33.20
C GLY A 167 -30.20 5.88 -32.59
N GLU A 168 -29.35 4.92 -32.92
CA GLU A 168 -29.38 3.58 -32.35
C GLU A 168 -27.97 3.02 -32.23
N GLN A 169 -27.59 2.59 -31.02
CA GLN A 169 -26.37 1.88 -30.71
C GLN A 169 -26.70 0.44 -30.40
N ASP A 170 -26.08 -0.47 -31.13
CA ASP A 170 -26.31 -1.91 -31.09
C ASP A 170 -25.03 -2.65 -30.64
N ILE A 171 -25.18 -3.83 -30.05
CA ILE A 171 -24.05 -4.71 -29.74
C ILE A 171 -23.76 -5.64 -30.91
N PHE A 172 -22.52 -5.61 -31.35
CA PHE A 172 -21.97 -6.47 -32.39
C PHE A 172 -20.91 -7.42 -31.86
N ILE A 173 -20.73 -8.54 -32.57
CA ILE A 173 -19.65 -9.51 -32.34
C ILE A 173 -18.94 -9.85 -33.64
N ALA A 174 -17.62 -10.08 -33.55
CA ALA A 174 -16.83 -10.67 -34.64
C ALA A 174 -15.72 -11.57 -34.05
N GLN A 175 -15.22 -12.53 -34.83
CA GLN A 175 -14.03 -13.29 -34.48
C GLN A 175 -12.80 -12.44 -34.76
N LEU A 176 -11.78 -12.54 -33.90
CA LEU A 176 -10.47 -11.90 -34.11
C LEU A 176 -9.46 -12.90 -34.70
N LYS A 177 -8.76 -12.48 -35.75
CA LYS A 177 -7.59 -13.19 -36.30
C LYS A 177 -6.33 -12.96 -35.47
N ASN A 178 -6.21 -11.79 -34.91
CA ASN A 178 -5.15 -11.35 -33.98
C ASN A 178 -5.74 -10.21 -33.11
N PRO A 179 -5.05 -9.74 -32.05
CA PRO A 179 -5.62 -8.77 -31.12
C PRO A 179 -6.06 -7.41 -31.74
N TRP A 180 -5.74 -7.08 -32.97
CA TRP A 180 -6.13 -5.82 -33.61
C TRP A 180 -6.81 -5.98 -34.97
N THR A 181 -7.20 -7.20 -35.36
CA THR A 181 -7.83 -7.47 -36.65
C THR A 181 -8.96 -8.46 -36.48
N ALA A 182 -10.17 -8.04 -36.76
CA ALA A 182 -11.33 -8.92 -36.87
C ALA A 182 -11.38 -9.60 -38.25
N GLU A 183 -12.06 -10.74 -38.32
CA GLU A 183 -12.30 -11.48 -39.57
C GLU A 183 -13.79 -11.78 -39.76
N GLY A 184 -14.19 -12.00 -41.00
CA GLY A 184 -15.54 -12.30 -41.36
C GLY A 184 -16.45 -11.07 -41.44
N LYS A 185 -17.69 -11.19 -40.95
CA LYS A 185 -18.69 -10.13 -40.90
C LYS A 185 -19.00 -9.77 -39.44
N ARG A 186 -19.38 -8.53 -39.17
CA ARG A 186 -20.00 -8.19 -37.90
C ARG A 186 -21.39 -8.83 -37.78
N THR A 187 -21.67 -9.40 -36.65
CA THR A 187 -22.98 -9.96 -36.34
C THR A 187 -23.64 -9.09 -35.27
N LEU A 188 -24.84 -8.59 -35.59
CA LEU A 188 -25.71 -7.92 -34.62
C LEU A 188 -26.27 -8.96 -33.64
N ILE A 189 -26.00 -8.82 -32.34
CA ILE A 189 -26.48 -9.75 -31.32
C ILE A 189 -27.43 -9.10 -30.30
N SER A 190 -27.40 -7.77 -30.14
CA SER A 190 -28.38 -7.03 -29.35
C SER A 190 -28.67 -5.67 -29.97
N ALA A 191 -29.94 -5.33 -30.04
CA ALA A 191 -30.46 -3.99 -30.35
C ALA A 191 -31.43 -3.56 -29.25
N PRO A 192 -31.61 -2.24 -28.98
CA PRO A 192 -32.56 -1.73 -28.00
C PRO A 192 -34.02 -2.01 -28.43
N THR A 193 -34.57 -3.12 -27.98
CA THR A 193 -35.90 -3.60 -28.38
C THR A 193 -36.97 -3.55 -27.30
N PHE A 194 -36.53 -3.55 -26.03
CA PHE A 194 -37.44 -3.47 -24.90
C PHE A 194 -37.64 -2.02 -24.44
N LYS A 195 -38.80 -1.70 -23.91
CA LYS A 195 -39.14 -0.35 -23.47
C LYS A 195 -38.13 0.22 -22.45
N TRP A 196 -37.59 -0.59 -21.56
CA TRP A 196 -36.63 -0.17 -20.58
C TRP A 196 -35.24 0.17 -21.18
N GLU A 197 -34.96 -0.25 -22.42
CA GLU A 197 -33.72 0.04 -23.13
C GLU A 197 -33.77 1.36 -23.92
N THR A 198 -34.94 2.00 -24.00
CA THR A 198 -35.19 3.10 -24.93
C THR A 198 -35.35 4.47 -24.23
N ASN A 199 -34.84 4.62 -23.01
CA ASN A 199 -34.77 5.94 -22.38
C ASN A 199 -33.53 6.65 -22.90
N GLY A 200 -33.68 7.51 -23.90
CA GLY A 200 -32.57 8.08 -24.64
C GLY A 200 -32.78 9.52 -25.08
N ASP A 201 -33.72 10.26 -24.48
CA ASP A 201 -34.01 11.64 -24.83
C ASP A 201 -32.81 12.55 -24.52
N LEU A 202 -32.42 13.35 -25.52
CA LEU A 202 -31.33 14.33 -25.44
C LEU A 202 -31.88 15.74 -25.43
N HIS A 203 -31.35 16.58 -24.58
CA HIS A 203 -31.72 18.00 -24.45
C HIS A 203 -30.79 18.93 -25.23
N ASN A 204 -29.83 18.40 -25.99
CA ASN A 204 -28.93 19.19 -26.81
C ASN A 204 -29.60 19.59 -28.14
N PRO A 205 -29.82 20.89 -28.41
CA PRO A 205 -30.48 21.34 -29.63
C PRO A 205 -29.67 21.09 -30.92
N ASN A 206 -28.37 20.80 -30.80
CA ASN A 206 -27.46 20.57 -31.92
C ASN A 206 -27.19 19.09 -32.22
N ASP A 207 -27.89 18.17 -31.56
CA ASP A 207 -27.76 16.73 -31.75
C ASP A 207 -29.11 16.10 -32.06
N VAL A 208 -29.11 14.78 -32.30
CA VAL A 208 -30.37 14.03 -32.42
C VAL A 208 -31.14 14.12 -31.09
N LYS A 209 -32.47 14.15 -31.20
CA LYS A 209 -33.31 14.35 -30.01
C LYS A 209 -33.47 13.08 -29.17
N HIS A 210 -33.11 11.94 -29.72
CA HIS A 210 -33.27 10.65 -29.06
C HIS A 210 -32.27 9.63 -29.59
N VAL A 211 -31.64 8.86 -28.72
CA VAL A 211 -30.77 7.73 -29.08
C VAL A 211 -31.15 6.54 -28.23
N ASN A 212 -31.46 5.43 -28.86
CA ASN A 212 -31.62 4.15 -28.21
C ASN A 212 -30.23 3.52 -28.01
N VAL A 213 -29.96 2.98 -26.85
CA VAL A 213 -28.60 2.56 -26.49
C VAL A 213 -28.55 1.14 -25.96
N ASN A 214 -27.68 0.32 -26.60
CA ASN A 214 -27.04 -0.84 -26.02
C ASN A 214 -25.52 -0.62 -26.14
N GLU A 215 -24.79 -0.53 -25.03
CA GLU A 215 -23.33 -0.25 -24.98
C GLU A 215 -22.64 -0.96 -23.84
N GLY A 216 -21.32 -0.77 -23.66
CA GLY A 216 -20.51 -1.33 -22.57
C GLY A 216 -20.66 -2.85 -22.42
N PRO A 217 -20.54 -3.66 -23.49
CA PRO A 217 -20.74 -5.11 -23.40
C PRO A 217 -19.54 -5.77 -22.73
N GLU A 218 -19.80 -6.64 -21.74
CA GLU A 218 -18.78 -7.40 -21.02
C GLU A 218 -19.18 -8.87 -20.90
N ILE A 219 -18.20 -9.78 -20.97
CA ILE A 219 -18.42 -11.23 -20.90
C ILE A 219 -18.21 -11.74 -19.48
N LEU A 220 -19.19 -12.52 -19.02
CA LEU A 220 -19.12 -13.30 -17.79
C LEU A 220 -19.33 -14.78 -18.10
N LYS A 221 -18.46 -15.67 -17.60
CA LYS A 221 -18.54 -17.11 -17.82
C LYS A 221 -18.83 -17.87 -16.53
N HIS A 222 -19.76 -18.79 -16.57
CA HIS A 222 -20.04 -19.68 -15.46
C HIS A 222 -20.51 -21.05 -15.96
N GLY A 223 -19.81 -22.12 -15.53
CA GLY A 223 -20.08 -23.47 -16.01
C GLY A 223 -19.95 -23.59 -17.53
N ASP A 224 -21.02 -24.07 -18.18
CA ASP A 224 -21.14 -24.20 -19.63
C ASP A 224 -21.82 -23.00 -20.31
N LYS A 225 -22.08 -21.91 -19.56
CA LYS A 225 -22.75 -20.71 -20.04
C LYS A 225 -21.81 -19.53 -20.22
N ILE A 226 -22.13 -18.72 -21.21
CA ILE A 226 -21.56 -17.39 -21.44
C ILE A 226 -22.70 -16.39 -21.31
N PHE A 227 -22.48 -15.39 -20.46
CA PHE A 227 -23.36 -14.24 -20.30
C PHE A 227 -22.66 -13.03 -20.90
N LEU A 228 -23.37 -12.28 -21.76
CA LEU A 228 -22.95 -10.96 -22.18
C LEU A 228 -23.80 -9.96 -21.41
N ILE A 229 -23.18 -9.20 -20.53
CA ILE A 229 -23.83 -8.13 -19.77
C ILE A 229 -23.55 -6.83 -20.50
N TYR A 230 -24.57 -6.02 -20.73
CA TYR A 230 -24.46 -4.78 -21.49
C TYR A 230 -25.30 -3.69 -20.82
N SER A 231 -24.96 -2.45 -21.07
CA SER A 231 -25.70 -1.30 -20.59
C SER A 231 -26.75 -0.87 -21.61
N ALA A 232 -27.91 -0.44 -21.14
CA ALA A 232 -29.00 0.04 -21.96
C ALA A 232 -29.64 1.29 -21.40
N SER A 233 -30.36 2.03 -22.27
CA SER A 233 -30.76 3.42 -22.10
C SER A 233 -29.56 4.38 -22.18
N GLY A 234 -29.77 5.68 -22.30
CA GLY A 234 -28.67 6.65 -22.33
C GLY A 234 -28.07 6.86 -20.93
N CYS A 235 -26.74 6.87 -20.80
CA CYS A 235 -26.05 7.18 -19.54
C CYS A 235 -26.38 8.58 -18.99
N TRP A 236 -26.93 9.47 -19.84
CA TRP A 236 -27.43 10.79 -19.45
C TRP A 236 -28.83 10.77 -18.80
N THR A 237 -29.39 9.57 -18.60
CA THR A 237 -30.66 9.36 -17.90
C THR A 237 -30.43 8.54 -16.63
N ASP A 238 -31.33 8.68 -15.65
CA ASP A 238 -31.28 7.85 -14.44
C ASP A 238 -31.62 6.38 -14.70
N TYR A 239 -32.16 6.08 -15.90
CA TYR A 239 -32.61 4.75 -16.29
C TYR A 239 -31.53 3.87 -16.93
N TYR A 240 -30.30 4.32 -16.99
CA TYR A 240 -29.17 3.49 -17.41
C TYR A 240 -29.11 2.23 -16.53
N ALA A 241 -29.11 1.05 -17.17
CA ALA A 241 -29.26 -0.22 -16.48
C ALA A 241 -28.60 -1.35 -17.27
N LEU A 242 -28.32 -2.48 -16.60
CA LEU A 242 -27.69 -3.64 -17.23
C LEU A 242 -28.72 -4.62 -17.77
N GLY A 243 -28.53 -5.04 -19.04
CA GLY A 243 -29.18 -6.15 -19.66
C GLY A 243 -28.29 -7.37 -19.80
N MET A 244 -28.88 -8.49 -20.27
CA MET A 244 -28.13 -9.75 -20.37
C MET A 244 -28.53 -10.53 -21.62
N LEU A 245 -27.53 -11.07 -22.32
CA LEU A 245 -27.73 -12.15 -23.29
C LEU A 245 -27.04 -13.41 -22.73
N THR A 246 -27.64 -14.57 -23.04
CA THR A 246 -27.10 -15.87 -22.60
C THR A 246 -26.86 -16.76 -23.82
N THR A 247 -25.75 -17.50 -23.80
CA THR A 247 -25.44 -18.55 -24.77
C THR A 247 -24.64 -19.67 -24.09
N SER A 248 -24.42 -20.77 -24.82
CA SER A 248 -23.53 -21.85 -24.35
C SER A 248 -22.09 -21.62 -24.85
N VAL A 249 -21.09 -22.11 -24.06
CA VAL A 249 -19.69 -22.16 -24.48
C VAL A 249 -19.47 -22.99 -25.76
N ASP A 250 -20.41 -23.88 -26.08
CA ASP A 250 -20.40 -24.76 -27.26
C ASP A 250 -21.09 -24.15 -28.49
N ALA A 251 -21.79 -23.05 -28.31
CA ALA A 251 -22.55 -22.42 -29.40
C ALA A 251 -21.63 -21.71 -30.41
N ASP A 252 -22.16 -21.50 -31.61
CA ASP A 252 -21.54 -20.62 -32.59
C ASP A 252 -21.82 -19.16 -32.20
N LEU A 253 -20.82 -18.52 -31.57
CA LEU A 253 -20.95 -17.20 -30.99
C LEU A 253 -21.17 -16.09 -32.00
N ILE A 254 -20.75 -16.28 -33.27
CA ILE A 254 -20.97 -15.32 -34.35
C ILE A 254 -22.35 -15.48 -35.04
N LYS A 255 -23.20 -16.33 -34.51
CA LYS A 255 -24.58 -16.52 -34.99
C LYS A 255 -25.57 -15.84 -34.03
N ALA A 256 -26.27 -14.82 -34.48
CA ALA A 256 -27.21 -14.06 -33.65
C ALA A 256 -28.23 -14.94 -32.91
N SER A 257 -28.75 -15.99 -33.56
CA SER A 257 -29.73 -16.91 -32.95
C SER A 257 -29.16 -17.82 -31.86
N SER A 258 -27.86 -17.79 -31.64
CA SER A 258 -27.23 -18.48 -30.49
C SER A 258 -27.40 -17.71 -29.16
N TRP A 259 -27.75 -16.43 -29.22
CA TRP A 259 -27.89 -15.55 -28.08
C TRP A 259 -29.36 -15.37 -27.70
N ILE A 260 -29.66 -15.58 -26.42
CA ILE A 260 -30.99 -15.38 -25.85
C ILE A 260 -30.96 -14.13 -25.00
N LYS A 261 -31.78 -13.13 -25.37
CA LYS A 261 -31.82 -11.84 -24.67
C LYS A 261 -32.87 -11.87 -23.56
N CYS A 262 -32.49 -11.41 -22.37
CA CYS A 262 -33.38 -11.20 -21.24
C CYS A 262 -34.29 -9.98 -21.51
N ASP A 263 -35.57 -10.07 -21.16
CA ASP A 263 -36.57 -9.05 -21.45
C ASP A 263 -36.67 -7.93 -20.38
N HIS A 264 -35.93 -8.06 -19.30
CA HIS A 264 -35.89 -7.11 -18.19
C HIS A 264 -34.46 -6.80 -17.79
N PRO A 265 -34.19 -5.66 -17.10
CA PRO A 265 -32.86 -5.33 -16.62
C PRO A 265 -32.44 -6.29 -15.49
N VAL A 266 -31.21 -6.78 -15.54
CA VAL A 266 -30.62 -7.66 -14.52
C VAL A 266 -29.95 -6.89 -13.38
N PHE A 267 -29.71 -5.59 -13.58
CA PHE A 267 -29.20 -4.67 -12.56
C PHE A 267 -29.60 -3.24 -12.94
N LYS A 268 -30.15 -2.47 -12.01
CA LYS A 268 -30.71 -1.13 -12.28
C LYS A 268 -30.59 -0.23 -11.05
N GLN A 269 -30.87 1.05 -11.21
CA GLN A 269 -30.93 2.02 -10.12
C GLN A 269 -31.76 1.53 -8.92
N SER A 270 -31.37 1.96 -7.72
CA SER A 270 -32.14 1.82 -6.48
C SER A 270 -32.29 3.20 -5.82
N PRO A 271 -33.40 3.93 -6.09
CA PRO A 271 -33.64 5.23 -5.49
C PRO A 271 -33.67 5.20 -3.96
N GLU A 272 -34.10 4.10 -3.35
CA GLU A 272 -34.12 3.89 -1.92
C GLU A 272 -32.70 3.87 -1.32
N ASN A 273 -31.73 3.40 -2.11
CA ASN A 273 -30.31 3.36 -1.76
C ASN A 273 -29.53 4.59 -2.26
N HIS A 274 -30.19 5.56 -2.86
CA HIS A 274 -29.56 6.72 -3.51
C HIS A 274 -28.49 6.33 -4.55
N VAL A 275 -28.83 5.35 -5.40
CA VAL A 275 -27.95 4.87 -6.47
C VAL A 275 -28.70 4.93 -7.79
N TYR A 276 -28.18 5.74 -8.73
CA TYR A 276 -28.84 6.05 -10.00
C TYR A 276 -27.92 5.77 -11.18
N ALA A 277 -28.49 5.58 -12.37
CA ALA A 277 -27.77 5.38 -13.63
C ALA A 277 -26.65 4.32 -13.53
N THR A 278 -27.00 3.13 -13.02
CA THR A 278 -26.08 2.01 -12.83
C THR A 278 -25.75 1.33 -14.15
N GLY A 279 -24.47 1.26 -14.51
CA GLY A 279 -24.10 0.58 -15.75
C GLY A 279 -22.60 0.57 -16.03
N HIS A 280 -22.26 0.21 -17.26
CA HIS A 280 -20.91 0.07 -17.79
C HIS A 280 -20.03 -0.76 -16.85
N ASN A 281 -20.37 -2.04 -16.75
CA ASN A 281 -19.81 -2.95 -15.77
C ASN A 281 -18.58 -3.68 -16.29
N SER A 282 -17.78 -4.16 -15.34
CA SER A 282 -16.80 -5.25 -15.52
C SER A 282 -16.87 -6.21 -14.35
N PHE A 283 -16.10 -7.29 -14.40
CA PHE A 283 -16.13 -8.34 -13.38
C PHE A 283 -14.75 -8.68 -12.88
N PHE A 284 -14.65 -9.03 -11.59
CA PHE A 284 -13.45 -9.60 -11.03
C PHE A 284 -13.78 -10.68 -9.99
N LYS A 285 -12.82 -11.56 -9.77
CA LYS A 285 -12.88 -12.55 -8.68
C LYS A 285 -12.06 -12.07 -7.49
N SER A 286 -12.44 -12.55 -6.30
CA SER A 286 -11.57 -12.43 -5.12
C SER A 286 -10.20 -13.08 -5.39
N PRO A 287 -9.11 -12.68 -4.67
CA PRO A 287 -7.77 -13.23 -4.87
C PRO A 287 -7.68 -14.75 -4.74
N ASP A 288 -8.53 -15.38 -3.92
CA ASP A 288 -8.62 -16.84 -3.78
C ASP A 288 -9.57 -17.50 -4.79
N GLY A 289 -10.17 -16.71 -5.68
CA GLY A 289 -11.07 -17.15 -6.76
C GLY A 289 -12.45 -17.62 -6.32
N LYS A 290 -12.82 -17.50 -5.04
CA LYS A 290 -14.07 -18.08 -4.49
C LYS A 290 -15.27 -17.17 -4.59
N GLU A 291 -15.05 -15.85 -4.73
CA GLU A 291 -16.12 -14.87 -4.77
C GLU A 291 -16.09 -14.11 -6.10
N ASP A 292 -17.27 -13.80 -6.61
CA ASP A 292 -17.46 -13.04 -7.83
C ASP A 292 -17.97 -11.64 -7.49
N TYR A 293 -17.39 -10.62 -8.12
CA TYR A 293 -17.73 -9.22 -7.93
C TYR A 293 -18.10 -8.56 -9.25
N ILE A 294 -19.12 -7.70 -9.18
CA ILE A 294 -19.43 -6.74 -10.24
C ILE A 294 -18.81 -5.39 -9.88
N LEU A 295 -18.10 -4.79 -10.84
CA LEU A 295 -17.64 -3.42 -10.83
C LEU A 295 -18.48 -2.63 -11.81
N TYR A 296 -19.02 -1.48 -11.43
CA TYR A 296 -19.91 -0.65 -12.24
C TYR A 296 -19.78 0.82 -11.83
N HIS A 297 -20.23 1.73 -12.67
CA HIS A 297 -20.40 3.11 -12.21
C HIS A 297 -21.85 3.42 -11.85
N ALA A 298 -22.02 4.42 -10.98
CA ALA A 298 -23.34 4.98 -10.67
C ALA A 298 -23.20 6.42 -10.19
N ASN A 299 -24.35 7.14 -10.17
CA ASN A 299 -24.49 8.48 -9.60
C ASN A 299 -25.13 8.40 -8.21
N ASP A 300 -24.90 9.42 -7.36
CA ASP A 300 -25.46 9.53 -6.01
C ASP A 300 -26.82 10.24 -5.96
N ALA A 301 -27.14 11.02 -7.01
CA ALA A 301 -28.40 11.75 -7.11
C ALA A 301 -29.02 11.64 -8.52
N PRO A 302 -30.35 11.80 -8.63
CA PRO A 302 -31.02 11.79 -9.92
C PRO A 302 -30.62 13.02 -10.75
N GLY A 303 -30.56 12.86 -12.07
CA GLY A 303 -30.29 13.92 -13.04
C GLY A 303 -28.81 14.33 -13.16
N GLU A 304 -27.87 13.63 -12.53
CA GLU A 304 -26.43 13.91 -12.64
C GLU A 304 -25.83 13.52 -14.02
N GLY A 305 -26.47 12.63 -14.76
CA GLY A 305 -26.15 12.29 -16.15
C GLY A 305 -24.80 11.63 -16.34
N CYS A 306 -24.24 11.70 -17.57
CA CYS A 306 -22.96 11.09 -17.96
C CYS A 306 -21.70 11.84 -17.50
N GLY A 307 -21.80 12.77 -16.56
CA GLY A 307 -20.69 13.62 -16.14
C GLY A 307 -19.67 12.95 -15.22
N TRP A 308 -18.90 13.78 -14.60
CA TRP A 308 -17.84 13.40 -13.63
C TRP A 308 -18.41 12.83 -12.31
N HIS A 309 -19.72 12.90 -12.07
CA HIS A 309 -20.40 12.33 -10.91
C HIS A 309 -20.41 10.79 -10.92
N ARG A 310 -20.30 10.18 -12.12
CA ARG A 310 -20.20 8.72 -12.21
C ARG A 310 -19.01 8.20 -11.41
N SER A 311 -19.29 7.47 -10.33
CA SER A 311 -18.26 6.92 -9.42
C SER A 311 -18.20 5.38 -9.51
N PRO A 312 -17.00 4.77 -9.53
CA PRO A 312 -16.86 3.32 -9.59
C PRO A 312 -17.25 2.68 -8.27
N ARG A 313 -18.03 1.61 -8.33
CA ARG A 313 -18.55 0.85 -7.19
C ARG A 313 -18.38 -0.62 -7.44
N ALA A 314 -18.14 -1.38 -6.39
CA ALA A 314 -18.06 -2.83 -6.44
C ALA A 314 -18.96 -3.46 -5.40
N GLN A 315 -19.53 -4.62 -5.75
CA GLN A 315 -20.23 -5.47 -4.80
C GLN A 315 -20.14 -6.93 -5.21
N LYS A 316 -20.14 -7.81 -4.20
CA LYS A 316 -20.22 -9.25 -4.41
C LYS A 316 -21.57 -9.64 -5.00
N PHE A 317 -21.56 -10.61 -5.90
CA PHE A 317 -22.79 -11.21 -6.40
C PHE A 317 -22.80 -12.72 -6.29
N THR A 318 -23.94 -13.34 -6.47
CA THR A 318 -24.17 -14.79 -6.38
C THR A 318 -24.70 -15.35 -7.69
N TRP A 319 -24.86 -16.67 -7.75
CA TRP A 319 -25.42 -17.36 -8.90
C TRP A 319 -26.76 -17.96 -8.53
N ASN A 320 -27.76 -17.83 -9.42
CA ASN A 320 -29.06 -18.47 -9.31
C ASN A 320 -28.94 -19.98 -9.55
N GLU A 321 -29.97 -20.75 -9.22
CA GLU A 321 -30.02 -22.21 -9.43
C GLU A 321 -29.86 -22.59 -10.91
N ASP A 322 -30.32 -21.75 -11.83
CA ASP A 322 -30.15 -21.94 -13.26
C ASP A 322 -28.77 -21.55 -13.79
N GLY A 323 -27.87 -21.12 -12.89
CA GLY A 323 -26.50 -20.65 -13.21
C GLY A 323 -26.41 -19.24 -13.77
N SER A 324 -27.52 -18.46 -13.83
CA SER A 324 -27.47 -17.04 -14.18
C SER A 324 -26.94 -16.18 -13.02
N PRO A 325 -26.29 -15.02 -13.29
CA PRO A 325 -25.82 -14.14 -12.24
C PRO A 325 -26.97 -13.45 -11.51
N ASN A 326 -26.84 -13.35 -10.18
CA ASN A 326 -27.72 -12.56 -9.32
C ASN A 326 -26.91 -11.40 -8.72
N PHE A 327 -26.99 -10.24 -9.36
CA PHE A 327 -26.22 -9.06 -8.94
C PHE A 327 -26.78 -8.38 -7.69
N GLY A 328 -28.01 -8.71 -7.28
CA GLY A 328 -28.70 -8.06 -6.16
C GLY A 328 -29.12 -6.62 -6.48
N GLU A 329 -29.28 -5.81 -5.45
CA GLU A 329 -29.52 -4.37 -5.57
C GLU A 329 -28.23 -3.57 -5.37
N PRO A 330 -28.09 -2.40 -6.05
CA PRO A 330 -26.94 -1.53 -5.82
C PRO A 330 -26.83 -1.10 -4.35
N VAL A 331 -25.66 -1.29 -3.77
CA VAL A 331 -25.41 -0.96 -2.35
C VAL A 331 -25.23 0.56 -2.17
N PRO A 332 -25.84 1.17 -1.13
CA PRO A 332 -25.66 2.60 -0.84
C PRO A 332 -24.18 2.99 -0.63
N ALA A 333 -23.85 4.23 -0.96
CA ALA A 333 -22.54 4.79 -0.63
C ALA A 333 -22.28 4.78 0.89
N GLY A 334 -21.03 4.55 1.30
CA GLY A 334 -20.60 4.56 2.70
C GLY A 334 -20.97 3.32 3.52
N VAL A 335 -21.71 2.36 2.95
CA VAL A 335 -21.99 1.09 3.63
C VAL A 335 -20.73 0.23 3.61
N GLU A 336 -20.38 -0.32 4.78
CA GLU A 336 -19.25 -1.23 4.93
C GLU A 336 -19.53 -2.59 4.28
N LEU A 337 -18.70 -2.96 3.32
CA LEU A 337 -18.72 -4.25 2.62
C LEU A 337 -17.48 -5.05 3.00
N ALA A 338 -17.64 -6.35 3.18
CA ALA A 338 -16.49 -7.23 3.41
C ALA A 338 -15.48 -7.16 2.26
N LEU A 339 -14.19 -7.13 2.58
CA LEU A 339 -13.14 -7.26 1.57
C LEU A 339 -13.28 -8.60 0.83
N PRO A 340 -12.89 -8.66 -0.46
CA PRO A 340 -12.87 -9.91 -1.21
C PRO A 340 -12.05 -11.00 -0.50
N SER A 341 -12.56 -12.23 -0.47
CA SER A 341 -11.90 -13.35 0.20
C SER A 341 -10.51 -13.63 -0.39
N GLY A 342 -9.57 -14.08 0.44
CA GLY A 342 -8.18 -14.26 0.00
C GLY A 342 -7.46 -12.94 -0.31
N THR A 343 -8.10 -11.79 -0.07
CA THR A 343 -7.36 -10.54 -0.04
C THR A 343 -6.25 -10.72 0.96
N GLU A 344 -4.99 -10.73 0.49
CA GLU A 344 -3.88 -10.56 1.41
C GLU A 344 -4.18 -9.26 2.14
N VAL A 345 -4.52 -9.41 3.39
CA VAL A 345 -4.62 -8.28 4.28
C VAL A 345 -3.19 -7.80 4.44
N SER A 346 -2.70 -7.00 3.48
CA SER A 346 -1.74 -5.99 3.88
C SER A 346 -2.55 -5.17 4.88
N GLU A 347 -2.34 -5.45 6.16
CA GLU A 347 -2.81 -4.52 7.18
C GLU A 347 -2.50 -3.14 6.63
N ILE A 348 -3.46 -2.23 6.68
CA ILE A 348 -3.16 -0.83 6.42
C ILE A 348 -2.16 -0.51 7.52
N ARG A 349 -0.91 -0.63 7.15
CA ARG A 349 0.25 -0.46 8.00
C ARG A 349 0.25 1.01 8.31
N LYS A 350 -0.40 1.38 9.38
CA LYS A 350 -0.49 2.78 9.81
C LYS A 350 0.46 2.99 10.96
N ASN A 351 1.39 3.88 10.75
CA ASN A 351 2.09 4.46 11.87
C ASN A 351 1.11 5.31 12.72
N PRO A 352 1.23 5.28 14.06
CA PRO A 352 2.25 4.55 14.80
C PRO A 352 1.91 3.06 14.93
N VAL A 353 2.91 2.18 14.84
CA VAL A 353 2.72 0.74 15.08
C VAL A 353 2.56 0.43 16.57
N LEU A 354 3.09 1.29 17.45
CA LEU A 354 2.86 1.23 18.90
C LEU A 354 2.48 2.63 19.40
N ASN A 355 1.20 2.81 19.71
CA ASN A 355 0.62 4.09 20.10
C ASN A 355 0.71 4.37 21.61
N THR A 356 1.89 4.21 22.19
CA THR A 356 2.23 4.62 23.55
C THR A 356 3.53 5.42 23.52
N ASN A 357 3.93 6.04 24.65
CA ASN A 357 5.25 6.68 24.70
C ASN A 357 6.35 5.60 24.68
N PHE A 358 7.00 5.44 23.53
CA PHE A 358 7.99 4.40 23.28
C PHE A 358 9.19 5.00 22.51
N PRO A 359 9.96 5.90 23.16
CA PRO A 359 11.01 6.63 22.48
C PRO A 359 12.30 5.82 22.31
N ASP A 360 13.09 6.20 21.32
CA ASP A 360 14.41 5.65 21.02
C ASP A 360 14.36 4.13 20.79
N PRO A 361 13.51 3.64 19.85
CA PRO A 361 13.25 2.23 19.70
C PRO A 361 14.40 1.48 19.01
N THR A 362 14.80 0.36 19.59
CA THR A 362 15.61 -0.68 18.93
C THR A 362 14.75 -1.90 18.67
N VAL A 363 14.83 -2.46 17.47
CA VAL A 363 14.09 -3.67 17.08
C VAL A 363 15.05 -4.76 16.63
N ILE A 364 14.85 -5.96 17.15
CA ILE A 364 15.53 -7.18 16.69
C ILE A 364 14.51 -8.21 16.18
N ASN A 365 14.90 -9.01 15.17
CA ASN A 365 14.14 -10.14 14.66
C ASN A 365 14.79 -11.45 15.09
N ILE A 366 14.05 -12.28 15.79
CA ILE A 366 14.50 -13.60 16.24
C ILE A 366 13.54 -14.65 15.68
N ASN A 367 13.94 -15.30 14.60
CA ASN A 367 13.18 -16.39 13.94
C ASN A 367 11.71 -16.01 13.63
N GLY A 368 11.45 -14.76 13.31
CA GLY A 368 10.13 -14.29 12.92
C GLY A 368 9.33 -13.60 14.00
N SER A 369 9.77 -13.64 15.24
CA SER A 369 9.23 -12.81 16.31
C SER A 369 10.11 -11.57 16.50
N TYR A 370 9.49 -10.41 16.55
CA TYR A 370 10.17 -9.12 16.69
C TYR A 370 10.07 -8.65 18.14
N TYR A 371 11.19 -8.13 18.65
CA TYR A 371 11.32 -7.57 19.97
C TYR A 371 11.77 -6.12 19.85
N ALA A 372 11.01 -5.20 20.44
CA ALA A 372 11.34 -3.78 20.50
C ALA A 372 11.67 -3.38 21.93
N TYR A 373 12.72 -2.56 22.09
CA TYR A 373 13.13 -2.00 23.38
C TYR A 373 13.18 -0.48 23.27
N ALA A 374 12.89 0.21 24.38
CA ALA A 374 12.83 1.67 24.35
C ALA A 374 13.23 2.31 25.69
N THR A 375 13.53 3.60 25.65
CA THR A 375 13.77 4.48 26.78
C THR A 375 12.66 4.37 27.84
N ASN A 376 13.02 4.56 29.10
CA ASN A 376 12.12 4.53 30.24
C ASN A 376 10.84 5.35 30.05
N SER A 377 9.74 4.86 30.60
CA SER A 377 8.46 5.57 30.59
C SER A 377 7.56 5.14 31.76
N MET A 378 6.57 5.97 32.06
CA MET A 378 5.47 5.57 32.96
C MET A 378 4.48 4.73 32.14
N HIS A 379 4.16 3.54 32.64
CA HIS A 379 3.10 2.69 32.10
C HIS A 379 2.23 2.18 33.24
N ASP A 380 0.92 2.39 33.19
CA ASP A 380 -0.05 2.03 34.23
C ASP A 380 0.35 2.45 35.64
N GLY A 381 0.90 3.66 35.78
CA GLY A 381 1.32 4.24 37.06
C GLY A 381 2.64 3.69 37.62
N LYS A 382 3.33 2.79 36.87
CA LYS A 382 4.63 2.24 37.24
C LYS A 382 5.71 2.78 36.30
N MET A 383 6.87 3.17 36.89
CA MET A 383 8.04 3.51 36.08
C MET A 383 8.69 2.22 35.56
N ILE A 384 8.86 2.14 34.27
CA ILE A 384 9.55 1.07 33.55
C ILE A 384 10.96 1.55 33.21
N ASN A 385 11.98 0.76 33.49
CA ASN A 385 13.36 1.16 33.23
C ASN A 385 13.69 1.07 31.73
N ILE A 386 13.59 -0.11 31.15
CA ILE A 386 13.71 -0.33 29.70
C ILE A 386 12.41 -0.96 29.23
N GLN A 387 11.66 -0.21 28.45
CA GLN A 387 10.40 -0.70 27.89
C GLN A 387 10.64 -1.84 26.89
N MET A 388 9.71 -2.77 26.81
CA MET A 388 9.72 -3.85 25.84
C MET A 388 8.33 -4.08 25.24
N ALA A 389 8.31 -4.39 23.94
CA ALA A 389 7.14 -4.83 23.20
C ALA A 389 7.53 -5.94 22.23
N THR A 390 6.55 -6.78 21.84
CA THR A 390 6.73 -7.89 20.89
C THR A 390 5.74 -7.83 19.75
N SER A 391 6.12 -8.40 18.60
CA SER A 391 5.25 -8.57 17.44
C SER A 391 5.66 -9.79 16.62
N ASP A 392 4.70 -10.49 16.01
CA ASP A 392 4.97 -11.58 15.07
C ASP A 392 4.79 -11.14 13.60
N ASP A 393 4.36 -9.88 13.36
CA ASP A 393 4.02 -9.39 12.01
C ASP A 393 4.53 -7.98 11.69
N LEU A 394 5.29 -7.33 12.59
CA LEU A 394 5.80 -5.95 12.53
C LEU A 394 4.78 -4.84 12.83
N PHE A 395 3.50 -5.12 12.78
CA PHE A 395 2.46 -4.08 12.78
C PHE A 395 1.58 -4.14 14.03
N ASN A 396 1.36 -5.34 14.55
CA ASN A 396 0.60 -5.57 15.78
C ASN A 396 1.59 -5.82 16.92
N TRP A 397 1.80 -4.81 17.74
CA TRP A 397 2.74 -4.86 18.86
C TRP A 397 2.01 -5.00 20.18
N THR A 398 2.47 -5.94 21.00
CA THR A 398 2.03 -6.14 22.37
C THR A 398 3.08 -5.55 23.31
N TYR A 399 2.64 -4.67 24.22
CA TYR A 399 3.51 -4.12 25.27
C TYR A 399 3.72 -5.15 26.37
N GLU A 400 4.99 -5.48 26.68
CA GLU A 400 5.34 -6.58 27.60
C GLU A 400 5.87 -6.08 28.96
N GLY A 401 6.29 -4.83 29.07
CA GLY A 401 6.75 -4.25 30.33
C GLY A 401 8.24 -3.91 30.38
N ASP A 402 8.94 -4.36 31.40
CA ASP A 402 10.32 -3.95 31.74
C ASP A 402 11.33 -5.05 31.42
N ALA A 403 12.19 -4.82 30.42
CA ALA A 403 13.27 -5.74 30.07
C ALA A 403 14.43 -5.71 31.11
N LEU A 404 14.59 -4.60 31.85
CA LEU A 404 15.61 -4.42 32.90
C LEU A 404 14.95 -4.10 34.26
N PRO A 405 14.17 -5.03 34.85
CA PRO A 405 13.37 -4.75 36.04
C PRO A 405 14.20 -4.49 37.28
N GLN A 406 15.43 -5.02 37.33
CA GLN A 406 16.37 -4.78 38.42
C GLN A 406 17.38 -3.70 38.01
N LYS A 407 17.30 -2.55 38.65
CA LYS A 407 18.27 -1.46 38.39
C LYS A 407 19.69 -1.87 38.77
N PRO A 408 20.70 -1.45 37.97
CA PRO A 408 22.11 -1.61 38.33
C PRO A 408 22.46 -0.93 39.66
N ILE A 409 23.38 -1.49 40.39
CA ILE A 409 23.82 -0.91 41.67
C ILE A 409 24.37 0.52 41.51
N TRP A 410 25.07 0.78 40.41
CA TRP A 410 25.65 2.08 40.09
C TRP A 410 24.63 3.14 39.64
N ALA A 411 23.42 2.73 39.26
CA ALA A 411 22.32 3.59 38.78
C ALA A 411 21.00 3.30 39.54
N SER A 412 21.05 2.87 40.79
CA SER A 412 19.89 2.46 41.56
C SER A 412 18.98 3.63 41.97
N ASN A 413 19.52 4.85 42.04
CA ASN A 413 18.81 6.05 42.50
C ASN A 413 18.12 6.82 41.36
N THR A 414 18.38 6.47 40.09
CA THR A 414 17.85 7.18 38.93
C THR A 414 16.60 6.55 38.41
N GLN A 415 15.82 7.34 37.61
CA GLN A 415 14.77 6.88 36.73
C GLN A 415 15.16 7.08 35.24
N ARG A 416 16.39 7.49 34.96
CA ARG A 416 16.86 7.79 33.59
C ARG A 416 17.61 6.59 33.06
N PHE A 417 16.87 5.77 32.24
CA PHE A 417 17.38 4.65 31.48
C PHE A 417 17.00 4.86 30.02
N TRP A 418 17.97 5.15 29.14
CA TRP A 418 17.72 5.69 27.81
C TRP A 418 18.38 4.87 26.74
N ALA A 419 17.76 4.93 25.55
CA ALA A 419 18.29 4.47 24.28
C ALA A 419 18.94 3.09 24.35
N PRO A 420 18.17 2.03 24.67
CA PRO A 420 18.71 0.68 24.68
C PRO A 420 19.05 0.22 23.26
N ASP A 421 20.14 -0.52 23.13
CA ASP A 421 20.49 -1.31 21.97
C ASP A 421 20.66 -2.77 22.36
N VAL A 422 20.09 -3.70 21.58
CA VAL A 422 20.12 -5.14 21.89
C VAL A 422 20.57 -5.93 20.67
N LEU A 423 21.53 -6.83 20.89
CA LEU A 423 21.99 -7.78 19.88
C LEU A 423 22.11 -9.20 20.46
N TYR A 424 22.08 -10.22 19.61
CA TYR A 424 22.38 -11.60 19.98
C TYR A 424 23.84 -11.95 19.61
N ASP A 425 24.61 -12.44 20.55
CA ASP A 425 25.94 -12.99 20.29
C ASP A 425 25.93 -14.53 20.43
N SER A 426 26.01 -15.21 19.28
CA SER A 426 26.00 -16.67 19.23
C SER A 426 27.24 -17.31 19.90
N SER A 427 28.37 -16.59 20.02
CA SER A 427 29.57 -17.11 20.62
C SER A 427 29.45 -17.30 22.12
N ILE A 428 28.62 -16.50 22.79
CA ILE A 428 28.30 -16.60 24.22
C ILE A 428 26.88 -17.13 24.46
N SER A 429 26.08 -17.28 23.39
CA SER A 429 24.66 -17.69 23.42
C SER A 429 23.80 -16.82 24.33
N GLU A 430 24.00 -15.51 24.29
CA GLU A 430 23.27 -14.52 25.09
C GLU A 430 22.91 -13.28 24.27
N TYR A 431 21.85 -12.62 24.70
CA TYR A 431 21.47 -11.27 24.27
C TYR A 431 22.23 -10.27 25.11
N VAL A 432 22.81 -9.27 24.44
CA VAL A 432 23.59 -8.19 25.06
C VAL A 432 22.83 -6.89 24.85
N MET A 433 22.51 -6.21 25.94
CA MET A 433 21.85 -4.91 25.94
C MET A 433 22.82 -3.83 26.39
N PHE A 434 23.05 -2.83 25.55
CA PHE A 434 23.69 -1.58 25.97
C PHE A 434 22.59 -0.53 26.23
N TYR A 435 22.81 0.33 27.20
CA TYR A 435 21.86 1.40 27.57
C TYR A 435 22.58 2.55 28.25
N SER A 436 21.98 3.73 28.21
CA SER A 436 22.47 4.90 28.96
C SER A 436 21.72 5.02 30.28
N ALA A 437 22.44 5.28 31.39
CA ALA A 437 21.79 5.58 32.67
C ALA A 437 22.56 6.61 33.47
N GLN A 438 21.83 7.37 34.30
CA GLN A 438 22.46 8.33 35.21
C GLN A 438 23.09 7.60 36.40
N ASN A 439 24.40 7.85 36.63
CA ASN A 439 25.13 7.29 37.74
C ASN A 439 24.61 7.85 39.08
N ASN A 440 24.70 7.03 40.15
CA ASN A 440 24.42 7.46 41.52
C ASN A 440 25.35 8.58 41.96
N ASP A 441 26.59 8.54 41.47
CA ASP A 441 27.54 9.67 41.57
C ASP A 441 27.16 10.68 40.47
N THR A 442 26.45 11.72 40.86
CA THR A 442 25.96 12.76 39.93
C THR A 442 27.09 13.56 39.27
N SER A 443 28.33 13.48 39.78
CA SER A 443 29.50 14.09 39.14
C SER A 443 29.89 13.36 37.84
N LEU A 444 29.48 12.08 37.68
CA LEU A 444 29.67 11.27 36.48
C LEU A 444 28.53 11.40 35.47
N ASN A 445 27.38 11.94 35.91
CA ASN A 445 26.17 12.15 35.11
C ASN A 445 25.72 10.89 34.32
N MET A 446 25.62 10.95 32.99
CA MET A 446 25.19 9.83 32.15
C MET A 446 26.36 8.90 31.81
N CYS A 447 26.12 7.62 31.98
CA CYS A 447 27.07 6.53 31.72
C CYS A 447 26.44 5.49 30.81
N ILE A 448 27.25 4.67 30.14
CA ILE A 448 26.78 3.54 29.36
C ILE A 448 26.98 2.25 30.16
N GLY A 449 25.89 1.51 30.39
CA GLY A 449 25.89 0.18 31.01
C GLY A 449 25.75 -0.93 29.97
N VAL A 450 26.05 -2.17 30.39
CA VAL A 450 25.84 -3.38 29.61
C VAL A 450 25.18 -4.45 30.47
N ALA A 451 24.14 -5.10 29.94
CA ALA A 451 23.38 -6.16 30.59
C ALA A 451 23.20 -7.37 29.68
N PHE A 452 22.96 -8.52 30.27
CA PHE A 452 22.90 -9.81 29.56
C PHE A 452 21.62 -10.56 29.89
N SER A 453 21.11 -11.31 28.91
CA SER A 453 20.00 -12.26 29.09
C SER A 453 20.12 -13.44 28.15
N LYS A 454 19.62 -14.61 28.56
CA LYS A 454 19.47 -15.79 27.70
C LYS A 454 18.21 -15.73 26.84
N ASN A 455 17.28 -14.84 27.17
CA ASN A 455 16.02 -14.66 26.47
C ASN A 455 15.90 -13.25 25.88
N PRO A 456 15.41 -13.09 24.67
CA PRO A 456 15.21 -11.75 24.09
C PRO A 456 14.24 -10.89 24.92
N GLY A 457 13.24 -11.50 25.55
CA GLY A 457 12.30 -10.81 26.46
C GLY A 457 12.90 -10.45 27.84
N GLY A 458 14.15 -10.76 28.11
CA GLY A 458 14.73 -10.54 29.41
C GLY A 458 14.34 -11.61 30.45
N PRO A 459 14.44 -11.32 31.78
CA PRO A 459 15.05 -10.11 32.31
C PRO A 459 16.52 -10.01 31.98
N PHE A 460 16.99 -8.78 31.70
CA PHE A 460 18.39 -8.50 31.53
C PHE A 460 19.03 -8.20 32.90
N HIS A 461 20.29 -8.63 33.08
CA HIS A 461 21.06 -8.45 34.28
C HIS A 461 22.32 -7.63 33.99
N ASP A 462 22.45 -6.48 34.65
CA ASP A 462 23.59 -5.58 34.49
C ASP A 462 24.92 -6.21 34.92
N SER A 463 26.01 -5.83 34.27
CA SER A 463 27.37 -6.32 34.54
C SER A 463 27.99 -5.82 35.87
N GLY A 464 27.31 -4.93 36.57
CA GLY A 464 27.69 -4.42 37.89
C GLY A 464 28.43 -3.07 37.88
N LYS A 465 28.89 -2.60 36.72
CA LYS A 465 29.53 -1.28 36.56
C LYS A 465 29.32 -0.75 35.14
N PRO A 466 29.34 0.57 34.97
CA PRO A 466 29.29 1.13 33.61
C PRO A 466 30.57 0.80 32.84
N ILE A 467 30.41 0.65 31.51
CA ILE A 467 31.53 0.45 30.58
C ILE A 467 32.17 1.78 30.17
N LEU A 468 31.37 2.86 30.18
CA LEU A 468 31.81 4.21 29.86
C LEU A 468 31.18 5.20 30.83
N GLU A 469 32.02 6.00 31.47
CA GLU A 469 31.64 7.05 32.40
C GLU A 469 31.84 8.43 31.76
N GLY A 470 31.07 9.41 32.18
CA GLY A 470 31.17 10.78 31.68
C GLY A 470 30.72 11.82 32.68
N LYS A 471 30.93 13.10 32.36
CA LYS A 471 30.52 14.25 33.18
C LYS A 471 29.36 15.05 32.59
N ASP A 472 28.85 14.64 31.47
CA ASP A 472 27.80 15.32 30.66
C ASP A 472 26.97 14.29 29.90
N PHE A 473 26.23 14.74 28.87
CA PHE A 473 25.41 13.88 28.01
C PHE A 473 26.15 13.35 26.76
N LYS A 474 27.49 13.48 26.67
CA LYS A 474 28.24 13.03 25.49
C LYS A 474 28.43 11.51 25.43
N ASN A 475 28.21 10.82 26.55
CA ASN A 475 28.32 9.36 26.63
C ASN A 475 26.96 8.73 26.82
N ILE A 476 26.09 8.89 25.78
CA ILE A 476 24.78 8.27 25.66
C ILE A 476 24.60 7.67 24.26
N ASP A 477 23.46 7.06 24.04
CA ASP A 477 23.01 6.51 22.77
C ASP A 477 23.94 5.42 22.23
N PRO A 478 24.16 4.35 23.01
CA PRO A 478 25.02 3.26 22.59
C PRO A 478 24.35 2.45 21.46
N MET A 479 25.16 2.06 20.48
CA MET A 479 24.82 1.05 19.49
C MET A 479 26.03 0.09 19.37
N ALA A 480 25.79 -1.20 19.45
CA ALA A 480 26.86 -2.20 19.37
C ALA A 480 26.65 -3.14 18.16
N MET A 481 27.76 -3.58 17.60
CA MET A 481 27.71 -4.58 16.51
C MET A 481 28.90 -5.53 16.57
N ILE A 482 28.72 -6.73 16.03
CA ILE A 482 29.82 -7.58 15.60
C ILE A 482 30.09 -7.21 14.13
N ASP A 483 31.24 -6.65 13.87
CA ASP A 483 31.66 -6.21 12.56
C ASP A 483 31.69 -7.41 11.58
N PRO A 484 30.85 -7.46 10.55
CA PRO A 484 30.74 -8.61 9.65
C PRO A 484 32.01 -8.84 8.80
N GLN A 485 32.87 -7.85 8.65
CA GLN A 485 34.12 -7.99 7.89
C GLN A 485 35.28 -8.54 8.74
N THR A 486 35.33 -8.14 10.02
CA THR A 486 36.49 -8.42 10.88
C THR A 486 36.20 -9.29 12.10
N GLY A 487 34.90 -9.49 12.43
CA GLY A 487 34.46 -10.19 13.63
C GLY A 487 34.68 -9.38 14.94
N LYS A 488 35.14 -8.14 14.85
CA LYS A 488 35.37 -7.29 16.01
C LYS A 488 34.06 -6.84 16.64
N ARG A 489 34.03 -6.75 17.95
CA ARG A 489 32.93 -6.13 18.71
C ARG A 489 33.18 -4.65 18.82
N LEU A 490 32.22 -3.85 18.35
CA LEU A 490 32.31 -2.40 18.26
C LEU A 490 31.18 -1.77 19.05
N LEU A 491 31.51 -0.66 19.76
CA LEU A 491 30.53 0.21 20.39
C LEU A 491 30.59 1.59 19.73
N TYR A 492 29.45 2.06 19.26
CA TYR A 492 29.22 3.43 18.81
C TYR A 492 28.45 4.18 19.87
N TRP A 493 28.73 5.49 20.04
CA TRP A 493 28.01 6.35 20.99
C TRP A 493 28.26 7.82 20.67
N GLY A 494 27.46 8.70 21.23
CA GLY A 494 27.74 10.14 21.20
C GLY A 494 26.46 10.97 21.12
N SER A 495 26.51 12.16 21.70
CA SER A 495 25.43 13.11 21.71
C SER A 495 25.93 14.53 21.99
N GLU A 496 25.02 15.46 22.18
CA GLU A 496 25.25 16.89 22.35
C GLU A 496 25.98 17.52 21.16
N PHE A 497 26.93 18.41 21.47
CA PHE A 497 27.77 19.07 20.45
C PHE A 497 29.13 18.36 20.28
N ALA A 498 29.20 17.07 20.67
CA ALA A 498 30.35 16.21 20.51
C ALA A 498 30.18 15.28 19.31
N PRO A 499 31.28 14.77 18.74
CA PRO A 499 31.18 13.81 17.64
C PRO A 499 30.64 12.45 18.12
N ILE A 500 29.93 11.73 17.23
CA ILE A 500 29.70 10.29 17.37
C ILE A 500 31.05 9.57 17.25
N LYS A 501 31.26 8.58 18.10
CA LYS A 501 32.52 7.83 18.24
C LYS A 501 32.28 6.34 18.06
N VAL A 502 33.37 5.62 17.77
CA VAL A 502 33.40 4.15 17.76
C VAL A 502 34.68 3.66 18.45
N ARG A 503 34.57 2.54 19.16
CA ARG A 503 35.73 1.88 19.79
C ARG A 503 35.54 0.37 19.84
N GLU A 504 36.64 -0.39 19.74
CA GLU A 504 36.65 -1.84 19.84
C GLU A 504 36.49 -2.31 21.30
N LEU A 505 35.59 -3.28 21.50
CA LEU A 505 35.34 -3.95 22.77
C LEU A 505 36.12 -5.26 22.87
N ASN A 506 36.28 -5.76 24.09
CA ASN A 506 36.68 -7.13 24.35
C ASN A 506 35.53 -8.13 24.00
N ASP A 507 35.89 -9.40 23.87
CA ASP A 507 34.93 -10.48 23.50
C ASP A 507 33.87 -10.75 24.57
N ASP A 508 34.05 -10.27 25.78
CA ASP A 508 33.08 -10.36 26.87
C ASP A 508 32.07 -9.22 26.91
N TRP A 509 32.15 -8.23 26.01
CA TRP A 509 31.32 -7.03 25.94
C TRP A 509 31.38 -6.09 27.12
N LYS A 510 32.18 -6.39 28.16
CA LYS A 510 32.20 -5.69 29.48
C LYS A 510 33.26 -4.63 29.59
N SER A 511 34.14 -4.50 28.60
CA SER A 511 35.22 -3.53 28.59
C SER A 511 35.73 -3.24 27.20
N PHE A 512 36.38 -2.09 27.04
CA PHE A 512 37.09 -1.77 25.81
C PHE A 512 38.36 -2.59 25.70
N LYS A 513 38.71 -2.96 24.48
CA LYS A 513 39.93 -3.70 24.18
C LYS A 513 41.15 -2.89 24.57
N GLU A 514 42.09 -3.52 25.20
CA GLU A 514 43.35 -2.91 25.58
C GLU A 514 44.10 -2.36 24.35
N GLY A 515 44.63 -1.14 24.47
CA GLY A 515 45.29 -0.45 23.36
C GLY A 515 44.37 0.16 22.33
N SER A 516 43.03 -0.13 22.34
CA SER A 516 42.08 0.53 21.47
C SER A 516 41.82 1.98 21.90
N THR A 517 41.55 2.86 20.93
CA THR A 517 41.17 4.26 21.17
C THR A 517 39.84 4.59 20.50
N ALA A 518 39.13 5.54 21.09
CA ALA A 518 37.87 6.01 20.47
C ALA A 518 38.17 6.85 19.24
N THR A 519 37.56 6.49 18.12
CA THR A 519 37.63 7.21 16.83
C THR A 519 36.36 8.04 16.64
N SER A 520 36.50 9.35 16.39
CA SER A 520 35.39 10.21 16.02
C SER A 520 35.02 9.98 14.55
N ILE A 521 33.77 9.65 14.29
CA ILE A 521 33.31 9.23 12.95
C ILE A 521 32.28 10.18 12.32
N MET A 522 31.53 10.93 13.12
CA MET A 522 30.58 11.93 12.65
C MET A 522 30.61 13.14 13.56
N PHE A 523 30.82 14.32 12.98
CA PHE A 523 30.92 15.58 13.70
C PHE A 523 29.66 16.40 13.60
N PRO A 524 29.28 17.13 14.67
CA PRO A 524 28.26 18.19 14.53
C PRO A 524 28.69 19.19 13.46
N GLY A 525 27.71 19.69 12.73
CA GLY A 525 27.93 20.74 11.73
C GLY A 525 27.73 22.13 12.31
N VAL A 526 28.06 23.14 11.51
CA VAL A 526 27.78 24.55 11.81
C VAL A 526 26.49 25.03 11.12
N GLU A 527 25.86 24.15 10.35
CA GLU A 527 24.73 24.48 9.49
C GLU A 527 23.40 24.51 10.24
N LYS A 528 22.44 25.26 9.68
CA LYS A 528 21.14 25.54 10.30
C LYS A 528 20.18 24.34 10.31
N ASP A 529 20.49 23.27 9.55
CA ASP A 529 19.54 22.19 9.30
C ASP A 529 20.04 20.85 9.90
N TYR A 530 19.47 20.46 11.04
CA TYR A 530 19.62 19.18 11.73
C TYR A 530 21.02 18.76 12.16
N THR A 531 22.11 19.40 11.70
CA THR A 531 23.49 18.95 11.97
C THR A 531 24.13 19.59 13.19
N LYS A 532 23.49 20.57 13.82
CA LYS A 532 24.02 21.28 14.97
C LYS A 532 24.33 20.38 16.17
N LEU A 533 23.51 19.35 16.34
CA LEU A 533 23.67 18.26 17.29
C LEU A 533 23.60 16.95 16.52
N VAL A 534 24.39 15.94 16.90
CA VAL A 534 24.36 14.59 16.28
C VAL A 534 24.35 13.53 17.36
N GLU A 535 23.42 12.57 17.25
CA GLU A 535 23.23 11.49 18.22
C GLU A 535 22.47 10.31 17.62
N GLY A 536 22.08 9.30 18.44
CA GLY A 536 21.24 8.17 18.00
C GLY A 536 21.86 7.42 16.84
N ALA A 537 23.15 7.08 16.93
CA ALA A 537 23.88 6.39 15.88
C ALA A 537 23.38 4.95 15.69
N TRP A 538 23.16 4.55 14.45
CA TRP A 538 22.95 3.17 14.05
C TRP A 538 23.79 2.84 12.83
N VAL A 539 24.55 1.74 12.87
CA VAL A 539 25.40 1.31 11.76
C VAL A 539 24.89 -0.01 11.19
N ASP A 540 24.51 0.01 9.91
CA ASP A 540 24.14 -1.18 9.15
C ASP A 540 25.19 -1.51 8.09
N TYR A 541 25.39 -2.81 7.81
CA TYR A 541 26.28 -3.28 6.76
C TYR A 541 25.48 -3.88 5.62
N HIS A 542 25.59 -3.23 4.44
CA HIS A 542 24.86 -3.62 3.24
C HIS A 542 25.74 -3.47 1.99
N ASP A 543 25.78 -4.48 1.14
CA ASP A 543 26.51 -4.52 -0.13
C ASP A 543 27.97 -4.01 -0.04
N GLY A 544 28.70 -4.50 0.97
CA GLY A 544 30.11 -4.18 1.16
C GLY A 544 30.40 -2.81 1.73
N LYS A 545 29.39 -2.08 2.22
CA LYS A 545 29.52 -0.77 2.82
C LYS A 545 28.85 -0.70 4.18
N TYR A 546 29.36 0.19 5.03
CA TYR A 546 28.77 0.58 6.30
C TYR A 546 27.96 1.85 6.11
N TYR A 547 26.71 1.82 6.55
CA TYR A 547 25.77 2.94 6.51
C TYR A 547 25.53 3.43 7.93
N LEU A 548 25.95 4.65 8.23
CA LEU A 548 25.69 5.30 9.50
C LEU A 548 24.43 6.14 9.39
N TYR A 549 23.36 5.66 10.01
CA TYR A 549 22.15 6.43 10.28
C TYR A 549 22.37 7.19 11.57
N TYR A 550 22.08 8.45 11.61
CA TYR A 550 22.23 9.27 12.81
C TYR A 550 21.18 10.35 12.85
N SER A 551 20.81 10.77 14.03
CA SER A 551 19.80 11.80 14.21
C SER A 551 20.42 13.11 14.62
N GLY A 552 19.72 14.20 14.37
CA GLY A 552 20.23 15.51 14.74
C GLY A 552 19.14 16.51 15.06
N ASP A 553 19.55 17.60 15.71
CA ASP A 553 18.72 18.62 16.31
C ASP A 553 17.96 18.11 17.57
N ASN A 554 16.88 18.77 18.00
CA ASN A 554 16.20 18.47 19.25
C ASN A 554 15.23 17.29 19.14
N CYS A 555 15.49 16.23 19.91
CA CYS A 555 14.66 15.03 19.95
C CYS A 555 13.26 15.25 20.55
N CYS A 556 13.13 16.18 21.47
CA CYS A 556 12.04 16.21 22.44
C CYS A 556 11.84 17.60 23.06
N GLY A 557 10.68 17.81 23.69
CA GLY A 557 10.29 19.08 24.30
C GLY A 557 9.63 20.05 23.31
N ASP A 558 9.49 21.31 23.71
CA ASP A 558 8.69 22.31 23.00
C ASP A 558 9.22 22.69 21.61
N ASN A 559 10.51 22.51 21.38
CA ASN A 559 11.18 22.83 20.13
C ASN A 559 11.69 21.58 19.39
N SER A 560 10.98 20.46 19.51
CA SER A 560 11.34 19.23 18.84
C SER A 560 11.42 19.41 17.32
N ASN A 561 12.60 19.12 16.75
CA ASN A 561 12.86 19.26 15.32
C ASN A 561 13.87 18.20 14.85
N TYR A 562 13.66 16.95 15.27
CA TYR A 562 14.55 15.83 14.98
C TYR A 562 14.43 15.36 13.54
N ALA A 563 15.51 14.81 12.97
CA ALA A 563 15.53 14.16 11.66
C ALA A 563 16.60 13.08 11.61
N VAL A 564 16.43 12.08 10.75
CA VAL A 564 17.45 11.05 10.46
C VAL A 564 18.25 11.43 9.23
N MET A 565 19.55 11.38 9.37
CA MET A 565 20.55 11.61 8.32
C MET A 565 21.33 10.34 8.03
N ILE A 566 22.02 10.30 6.90
CA ILE A 566 22.78 9.15 6.43
C ILE A 566 24.18 9.52 5.95
N ALA A 567 25.13 8.66 6.30
CA ALA A 567 26.49 8.66 5.75
C ALA A 567 26.93 7.22 5.47
N ARG A 568 27.94 7.00 4.64
CA ARG A 568 28.46 5.67 4.31
C ARG A 568 29.99 5.62 4.34
N ALA A 569 30.52 4.44 4.59
CA ALA A 569 31.96 4.17 4.57
C ALA A 569 32.28 2.76 4.05
N HIS A 570 33.54 2.50 3.70
CA HIS A 570 34.04 1.16 3.41
C HIS A 570 34.60 0.44 4.65
N ASN A 571 34.69 1.14 5.77
CA ASN A 571 35.24 0.63 7.02
C ASN A 571 34.35 1.06 8.19
N ALA A 572 34.18 0.20 9.20
CA ALA A 572 33.37 0.45 10.39
C ALA A 572 33.84 1.68 11.21
N PHE A 573 35.11 2.06 11.12
CA PHE A 573 35.71 3.25 11.74
C PHE A 573 35.69 4.48 10.83
N GLY A 574 35.06 4.41 9.65
CA GLY A 574 35.06 5.49 8.68
C GLY A 574 36.31 5.55 7.79
N PRO A 575 36.58 6.70 7.11
CA PRO A 575 35.77 7.91 7.17
C PRO A 575 34.39 7.72 6.51
N PHE A 576 33.37 8.32 7.12
CA PHE A 576 31.99 8.29 6.61
C PHE A 576 31.72 9.50 5.70
N GLU A 577 31.37 9.24 4.44
CA GLU A 577 30.93 10.22 3.46
C GLU A 577 29.43 10.52 3.66
N ARG A 578 29.04 11.77 3.85
CA ARG A 578 27.64 12.18 3.95
C ARG A 578 26.93 12.14 2.61
N LEU A 579 25.65 11.79 2.59
CA LEU A 579 24.84 11.77 1.36
C LEU A 579 24.87 13.12 0.62
N GLY A 580 24.69 14.22 1.36
CA GLY A 580 24.67 15.57 0.79
C GLY A 580 26.00 16.00 0.15
N GLU A 581 27.12 15.48 0.67
CA GLU A 581 28.47 15.66 0.09
C GLU A 581 28.62 14.82 -1.18
N ALA A 582 28.22 13.55 -1.11
CA ALA A 582 28.35 12.59 -2.22
C ALA A 582 27.54 12.98 -3.47
N ASN A 583 26.35 13.57 -3.29
CA ASN A 583 25.44 13.93 -4.38
C ASN A 583 25.41 15.44 -4.69
N GLY A 584 26.17 16.26 -3.94
CA GLY A 584 26.23 17.70 -4.12
C GLY A 584 24.96 18.47 -3.70
N SER A 585 23.99 17.81 -3.04
CA SER A 585 22.75 18.46 -2.59
C SER A 585 22.92 19.29 -1.31
N GLY A 586 23.99 19.04 -0.54
CA GLY A 586 24.22 19.59 0.79
C GLY A 586 23.34 18.98 1.88
N SER A 587 22.30 18.19 1.55
CA SER A 587 21.39 17.56 2.51
C SER A 587 21.61 16.06 2.60
N SER A 588 21.83 15.56 3.83
CA SER A 588 21.95 14.13 4.12
C SER A 588 20.70 13.54 4.78
N VAL A 589 19.60 14.30 4.85
CA VAL A 589 18.35 13.91 5.49
C VAL A 589 17.61 12.87 4.66
N ILE A 590 17.25 11.74 5.28
CA ILE A 590 16.44 10.67 4.67
C ILE A 590 15.07 10.51 5.35
N LEU A 591 14.90 11.05 6.57
CA LEU A 591 13.62 11.04 7.28
C LEU A 591 13.48 12.34 8.07
N GLN A 592 12.41 13.08 7.84
CA GLN A 592 12.11 14.35 8.51
C GLN A 592 10.61 14.53 8.69
N LYS A 593 10.24 15.59 9.41
CA LYS A 593 8.85 15.99 9.63
C LYS A 593 8.04 16.09 8.32
N ASP A 594 6.77 15.75 8.40
CA ASP A 594 5.80 15.84 7.29
C ASP A 594 4.46 16.44 7.77
N SER A 595 3.36 16.19 7.06
CA SER A 595 2.02 16.66 7.46
C SER A 595 1.49 16.05 8.75
N THR A 596 1.89 14.81 9.06
CA THR A 596 1.39 14.01 10.19
C THR A 596 2.34 14.01 11.38
N TRP A 597 3.64 13.90 11.12
CA TRP A 597 4.67 13.66 12.13
C TRP A 597 5.63 14.84 12.27
N THR A 598 6.07 15.10 13.48
CA THR A 598 7.23 15.96 13.77
C THR A 598 8.29 15.20 14.54
N ALA A 599 9.53 15.69 14.45
CA ALA A 599 10.69 15.14 15.13
C ALA A 599 10.89 13.61 14.98
N PRO A 600 10.78 13.02 13.76
CA PRO A 600 11.14 11.63 13.58
C PRO A 600 12.64 11.43 13.76
N GLY A 601 13.03 10.43 14.55
CA GLY A 601 14.46 10.16 14.77
C GLY A 601 14.74 9.05 15.75
N HIS A 602 16.00 8.94 16.14
CA HIS A 602 16.58 7.89 16.98
C HIS A 602 16.13 6.51 16.52
N ASN A 603 16.70 6.08 15.41
CA ASN A 603 16.26 4.92 14.67
C ASN A 603 17.11 3.67 14.93
N SER A 604 16.54 2.51 14.64
CA SER A 604 17.22 1.25 14.41
C SER A 604 16.89 0.68 13.05
N ILE A 605 17.82 -0.07 12.43
CA ILE A 605 17.60 -0.80 11.19
C ILE A 605 17.58 -2.29 11.49
N PHE A 606 16.57 -2.97 10.99
CA PHE A 606 16.41 -4.41 11.17
C PHE A 606 15.88 -5.06 9.89
N LYS A 607 15.92 -6.40 9.82
CA LYS A 607 15.41 -7.16 8.67
C LYS A 607 14.18 -7.96 9.02
N ASP A 608 13.22 -8.00 8.09
CA ASP A 608 12.09 -8.92 8.20
C ASP A 608 12.49 -10.36 7.81
N ASN A 609 11.53 -11.30 7.88
CA ASN A 609 11.76 -12.70 7.55
C ASN A 609 12.08 -12.96 6.06
N ASN A 610 11.80 -11.99 5.20
CA ASN A 610 12.10 -12.05 3.77
C ASN A 610 13.43 -11.37 3.44
N GLY A 611 14.14 -10.83 4.46
CA GLY A 611 15.40 -10.11 4.29
C GLY A 611 15.26 -8.65 3.89
N ASN A 612 14.04 -8.10 3.83
CA ASN A 612 13.82 -6.69 3.54
C ASN A 612 14.26 -5.84 4.74
N SER A 613 14.87 -4.70 4.46
CA SER A 613 15.31 -3.76 5.49
C SER A 613 14.19 -2.83 5.92
N TRP A 614 14.10 -2.60 7.22
CA TRP A 614 13.14 -1.71 7.86
C TRP A 614 13.86 -0.74 8.81
N ILE A 615 13.30 0.46 8.95
CA ILE A 615 13.69 1.43 9.96
C ILE A 615 12.58 1.52 11.02
N ALA A 616 12.94 1.30 12.30
CA ALA A 616 12.10 1.70 13.42
C ALA A 616 12.61 3.04 13.96
N TYR A 617 11.71 3.93 14.32
CA TYR A 617 12.05 5.26 14.83
C TYR A 617 10.94 5.78 15.72
N HIS A 618 11.24 6.78 16.55
CA HIS A 618 10.17 7.48 17.22
C HIS A 618 9.75 8.74 16.44
N ALA A 619 8.48 9.14 16.63
CA ALA A 619 7.98 10.42 16.12
C ALA A 619 6.95 11.01 17.08
N ILE A 620 6.68 12.30 16.94
CA ILE A 620 5.65 13.03 17.68
C ILE A 620 4.49 13.29 16.72
N TRP A 621 3.27 12.90 17.11
CA TRP A 621 2.08 13.15 16.32
C TRP A 621 1.72 14.65 16.34
N LYS A 622 1.53 15.24 15.18
CA LYS A 622 1.11 16.64 15.05
C LYS A 622 -0.36 16.90 15.40
N ASN A 623 -1.14 15.85 15.64
CA ASN A 623 -2.54 16.02 15.98
C ASN A 623 -2.67 16.75 17.31
N GLU A 624 -3.15 17.93 17.19
CA GLU A 624 -2.97 19.14 17.99
C GLU A 624 -3.43 19.04 19.45
N ALA A 625 -4.43 18.22 19.76
CA ALA A 625 -5.02 18.22 21.10
C ALA A 625 -4.05 17.71 22.19
N GLU A 626 -3.22 16.68 21.90
CA GLU A 626 -2.26 16.17 22.87
C GLU A 626 -0.99 17.04 22.97
N VAL A 627 -0.55 17.59 21.84
CA VAL A 627 0.63 18.47 21.79
C VAL A 627 0.34 19.79 22.53
N GLU A 628 -0.81 20.40 22.25
CA GLU A 628 -1.23 21.64 22.94
C GLU A 628 -1.49 21.39 24.43
N LYS A 629 -2.11 20.28 24.80
CA LYS A 629 -2.29 19.90 26.20
C LYS A 629 -0.96 19.69 26.92
N ALA A 630 0.01 19.02 26.31
CA ALA A 630 1.33 18.81 26.90
C ALA A 630 2.11 20.12 27.08
N LYS A 631 2.04 21.07 26.14
CA LYS A 631 2.61 22.42 26.26
C LYS A 631 2.02 23.19 27.43
N HIS A 632 0.69 23.16 27.61
CA HIS A 632 0.02 23.83 28.72
C HIS A 632 0.31 23.20 30.10
N GLU A 633 0.58 21.88 30.14
CA GLU A 633 0.82 21.14 31.38
C GLU A 633 2.32 21.01 31.69
N ASN A 634 3.20 21.58 30.88
CA ASN A 634 4.68 21.46 31.01
C ASN A 634 5.13 19.98 31.01
N LYS A 635 4.44 19.12 30.25
CA LYS A 635 4.71 17.68 30.12
C LYS A 635 5.42 17.39 28.81
N TYR A 636 6.28 16.38 28.82
CA TYR A 636 6.89 15.85 27.58
C TYR A 636 5.78 15.26 26.69
N VAL A 637 5.80 15.66 25.43
CA VAL A 637 4.93 15.10 24.41
C VAL A 637 5.33 13.64 24.15
N ARG A 638 4.33 12.78 23.99
CA ARG A 638 4.50 11.36 23.71
C ARG A 638 5.24 11.15 22.37
N ARG A 639 6.32 10.36 22.41
CA ARG A 639 7.04 9.87 21.23
C ARG A 639 6.60 8.44 20.95
N VAL A 640 5.93 8.20 19.84
CA VAL A 640 5.38 6.90 19.47
C VAL A 640 6.32 6.15 18.53
N MET A 641 6.26 4.81 18.53
CA MET A 641 7.06 4.01 17.61
C MET A 641 6.41 3.92 16.23
N CYS A 642 7.19 4.26 15.22
CA CYS A 642 6.87 4.14 13.80
C CYS A 642 7.88 3.20 13.10
N ILE A 643 7.45 2.56 12.01
CA ILE A 643 8.32 1.79 11.13
C ILE A 643 8.08 2.14 9.67
N GLU A 644 9.12 2.06 8.84
CA GLU A 644 9.02 2.22 7.39
C GLU A 644 10.00 1.28 6.68
N PRO A 645 9.70 0.84 5.44
CA PRO A 645 10.67 0.10 4.65
C PRO A 645 11.85 0.97 4.22
N VAL A 646 13.02 0.33 4.15
CA VAL A 646 14.24 0.94 3.63
C VAL A 646 14.64 0.23 2.35
N ILE A 647 14.72 0.98 1.26
CA ILE A 647 15.21 0.49 -0.04
C ILE A 647 16.53 1.14 -0.38
N TYR A 648 17.35 0.45 -1.17
CA TYR A 648 18.64 0.97 -1.62
C TYR A 648 18.57 1.35 -3.09
N THR A 649 18.84 2.63 -3.39
CA THR A 649 18.85 3.16 -4.76
C THR A 649 20.15 3.91 -5.01
N ASN A 650 20.85 3.56 -6.08
CA ASN A 650 22.15 4.15 -6.41
C ASN A 650 23.20 4.05 -5.27
N GLY A 651 23.10 2.98 -4.45
CA GLY A 651 24.01 2.72 -3.33
C GLY A 651 23.77 3.62 -2.12
N TRP A 652 22.53 4.13 -1.93
CA TRP A 652 22.10 4.88 -0.76
C TRP A 652 20.73 4.39 -0.29
N PRO A 653 20.47 4.32 1.03
CA PRO A 653 19.16 3.98 1.56
C PRO A 653 18.18 5.13 1.39
N ILE A 654 16.93 4.78 1.08
CA ILE A 654 15.78 5.66 1.02
C ILE A 654 14.71 5.09 1.94
N VAL A 655 14.11 5.92 2.77
CA VAL A 655 12.95 5.56 3.59
C VAL A 655 11.70 5.77 2.74
N GLU A 656 11.02 4.67 2.39
CA GLU A 656 9.75 4.73 1.67
C GLU A 656 8.61 4.97 2.65
N LYS A 657 8.16 6.22 2.78
CA LYS A 657 6.96 6.53 3.58
C LYS A 657 5.72 5.96 2.89
N LYS A 658 5.28 4.79 3.35
CA LYS A 658 4.09 4.10 2.81
C LYS A 658 2.94 4.05 3.81
N TYR A 659 3.18 4.42 5.06
CA TYR A 659 2.27 4.08 6.16
C TYR A 659 1.97 5.26 7.09
#